data_9577cb0e48be8a56cd179fa443aa5c0c
#
_entry.id   9577cb0e48be8a56cd179fa443aa5c0c
#
_cell.length_a   1.000
_cell.length_b   1.000
_cell.length_c   1.000
_cell.angle_alpha   90.00
_cell.angle_beta   90.00
_cell.angle_gamma   90.00
#
_symmetry.space_group_name_H-M   'P 1'
#
loop_
_entity.id
_entity.type
_entity.pdbx_description
1 polymer ?
#
loop_
_entity_poly.entity_id
_entity_poly.type
_entity_poly.pdbx_seq_one_letter_code
_entity_poly.pdbx_strand_id
1 'polypeptide(L)'
;MFKKVYAVILSFVLLLSLTGCGSENSQPLFNKDAKNGIPDNEIICENEKYRLEFDDDNMGLILTDKASGTAFSSVPEKSSGEEFDQLGMPIKKHPQVESVIKVEYLNSATNTVDTLLSYTGAVKNGRVRCGKTKNGLRVEFYFDDADIMIPVDYSLCDTGAVIGIDPTAIQEGKNKVHTVSVAPFWCSAENDAKDSYLFVPSGSGAVVKPETRSQQGETYSAQVYGEDYAIEKKVSVSETEEIKLPVYGVKTGEKGVCAIIEKGAESAWIELNTGSETYGFSAVYAKFQLRGYTDHTAKLFSKTEIENVVHSQLMITTPVSVIFCPLVKENANYSGMAKAYREYLIKTHNLKATQKEVPLNLNLIGGALVTRSFLGVPYSSTLPVTTVSDAESIISSLKTNINSSFSVCLKGFTHQGINIGDLGGDFALSSKIGNKKELKALAEKCSKSNTELYMNYDIVRFSKSSNGFSKNFDSVINAGEQTATQYLYDIAVRSKIEKTIHYLLSPSKIVDAAQKVNKSAEKYSLGGVSLDTLSYMSYSDYKNKENSNYYAKSGFSGEAMKAFEKIKAKHKLMTTSANAYSAVFADIITDVPFCSSGEYLFSNEIPFYQMVFKGYVPMTSKSLNLADDVQKLLLNAVEGGTGISYTVMNKWDNSLIDSPYRVFFGSVYSEIKDDITNNVSKITDYFNSIKGATIVSHEILDNGLRLTIFSNGVCVYTNYSEKSVNTKQGQVNAMSYLVWEGVE
;
A
#
# COMPACT_ATOMS: atom_id res chain seq x y z
N MET A 1 34.31 -32.24 7.29
CA MET A 1 33.06 -32.89 7.69
C MET A 1 32.14 -31.99 8.51
N PHE A 2 32.64 -31.03 9.25
CA PHE A 2 31.84 -30.12 10.12
C PHE A 2 31.11 -28.98 9.38
N LYS A 3 31.51 -28.59 8.16
CA LYS A 3 30.84 -27.52 7.39
C LYS A 3 29.54 -27.91 6.66
N LYS A 4 29.28 -29.22 6.50
CA LYS A 4 28.03 -29.70 5.88
C LYS A 4 26.90 -29.93 6.89
N VAL A 5 27.21 -30.04 8.18
CA VAL A 5 26.21 -30.23 9.23
C VAL A 5 25.55 -28.89 9.61
N TYR A 6 26.28 -27.77 9.54
CA TYR A 6 25.73 -26.43 9.81
C TYR A 6 24.76 -25.94 8.72
N ALA A 7 24.97 -26.31 7.46
CA ALA A 7 24.07 -25.95 6.38
C ALA A 7 22.72 -26.70 6.43
N VAL A 8 22.69 -27.91 6.95
CA VAL A 8 21.48 -28.70 7.12
C VAL A 8 20.68 -28.26 8.35
N ILE A 9 21.36 -27.83 9.42
CA ILE A 9 20.70 -27.33 10.64
C ILE A 9 20.13 -25.92 10.39
N LEU A 10 20.79 -25.05 9.60
CA LEU A 10 20.24 -23.74 9.23
C LEU A 10 19.03 -23.87 8.28
N SER A 11 19.03 -24.86 7.38
CA SER A 11 17.88 -25.14 6.51
C SER A 11 16.68 -25.70 7.29
N PHE A 12 16.92 -26.43 8.39
CA PHE A 12 15.85 -26.96 9.23
C PHE A 12 15.28 -25.94 10.20
N VAL A 13 16.08 -24.95 10.66
CA VAL A 13 15.61 -23.85 11.52
C VAL A 13 14.87 -22.80 10.70
N LEU A 14 15.22 -22.57 9.42
CA LEU A 14 14.44 -21.69 8.53
C LEU A 14 13.12 -22.32 8.05
N LEU A 15 13.00 -23.68 8.06
CA LEU A 15 11.76 -24.39 7.76
C LEU A 15 10.80 -24.46 8.95
N LEU A 16 11.27 -24.22 10.18
CA LEU A 16 10.45 -24.22 11.40
C LEU A 16 9.90 -22.84 11.77
N SER A 17 10.38 -21.74 11.14
CA SER A 17 9.84 -20.39 11.33
C SER A 17 8.82 -19.98 10.26
N LEU A 18 8.51 -20.86 9.31
CA LEU A 18 7.47 -20.68 8.28
C LEU A 18 6.18 -21.42 8.60
N THR A 19 6.01 -21.93 9.82
CA THR A 19 4.70 -22.36 10.30
C THR A 19 3.91 -21.14 10.82
N GLY A 20 3.72 -20.13 9.97
CA GLY A 20 2.48 -19.37 10.00
C GLY A 20 1.34 -20.37 9.82
N CYS A 21 0.23 -20.20 10.50
CA CYS A 21 -0.95 -21.06 10.47
C CYS A 21 -1.27 -21.56 9.06
N GLY A 22 -0.60 -22.62 8.63
CA GLY A 22 -0.96 -23.33 7.43
C GLY A 22 -2.26 -24.07 7.73
N SER A 23 -3.34 -23.72 7.05
CA SER A 23 -4.49 -24.60 6.98
C SER A 23 -3.97 -25.97 6.51
N GLU A 24 -3.98 -26.98 7.39
CA GLU A 24 -3.93 -28.35 6.92
C GLU A 24 -5.05 -28.46 5.87
N ASN A 25 -4.76 -29.03 4.70
CA ASN A 25 -5.75 -29.38 3.68
C ASN A 25 -6.82 -30.29 4.32
N SER A 26 -7.72 -29.71 5.09
CA SER A 26 -8.84 -30.41 5.66
C SER A 26 -9.90 -30.49 4.57
N GLN A 27 -10.25 -31.70 4.19
CA GLN A 27 -11.36 -31.95 3.28
C GLN A 27 -12.61 -31.21 3.80
N PRO A 28 -13.47 -30.66 2.93
CA PRO A 28 -14.69 -30.00 3.34
C PRO A 28 -15.48 -30.89 4.31
N LEU A 29 -15.88 -30.32 5.45
CA LEU A 29 -16.65 -31.05 6.47
C LEU A 29 -18.09 -31.29 6.01
N PHE A 30 -18.56 -30.56 5.02
CA PHE A 30 -19.96 -30.48 4.66
C PHE A 30 -20.48 -31.73 3.95
N ASN A 31 -21.47 -32.36 4.59
CA ASN A 31 -22.42 -33.28 3.97
C ASN A 31 -23.79 -32.61 4.08
N LYS A 32 -24.54 -32.47 2.97
CA LYS A 32 -25.83 -31.74 2.85
C LYS A 32 -26.85 -32.07 3.96
N ASP A 33 -26.73 -33.22 4.61
CA ASP A 33 -27.67 -33.72 5.62
C ASP A 33 -27.19 -33.54 7.08
N ALA A 34 -26.05 -32.91 7.31
CA ALA A 34 -25.49 -32.78 8.66
C ALA A 34 -26.02 -31.53 9.39
N LYS A 35 -26.47 -31.69 10.63
CA LYS A 35 -26.93 -30.61 11.52
C LYS A 35 -25.76 -30.00 12.28
N ASN A 36 -25.91 -28.70 12.68
CA ASN A 36 -24.99 -28.00 13.58
C ASN A 36 -24.70 -28.75 14.87
N GLY A 37 -23.46 -28.71 15.33
CA GLY A 37 -23.03 -29.43 16.55
C GLY A 37 -22.26 -28.56 17.55
N ILE A 38 -22.34 -27.22 17.51
CA ILE A 38 -21.66 -26.36 18.48
C ILE A 38 -22.69 -25.72 19.38
N PRO A 39 -22.49 -25.79 20.73
CA PRO A 39 -23.31 -25.10 21.71
C PRO A 39 -23.09 -23.58 21.64
N ASP A 40 -24.12 -22.87 22.03
CA ASP A 40 -24.16 -21.43 22.24
C ASP A 40 -23.03 -20.93 23.14
N ASN A 41 -22.37 -19.79 22.79
CA ASN A 41 -21.30 -19.15 23.57
C ASN A 41 -20.10 -20.04 23.92
N GLU A 42 -19.72 -21.01 23.09
CA GLU A 42 -18.55 -21.83 23.35
C GLU A 42 -17.26 -21.03 23.15
N ILE A 43 -16.33 -21.17 24.11
CA ILE A 43 -14.96 -20.68 23.95
C ILE A 43 -14.30 -21.48 22.80
N ILE A 44 -13.98 -20.78 21.70
CA ILE A 44 -13.27 -21.37 20.56
C ILE A 44 -11.82 -21.65 20.94
N CYS A 45 -11.12 -20.62 21.43
CA CYS A 45 -9.75 -20.66 21.88
C CYS A 45 -9.42 -19.45 22.77
N GLU A 46 -8.36 -19.57 23.54
CA GLU A 46 -7.81 -18.49 24.36
C GLU A 46 -6.30 -18.55 24.45
N ASN A 47 -5.68 -17.39 24.69
CA ASN A 47 -4.27 -17.24 24.99
C ASN A 47 -4.07 -16.33 26.22
N GLU A 48 -2.86 -15.91 26.52
CA GLU A 48 -2.57 -15.05 27.67
C GLU A 48 -3.30 -13.70 27.64
N LYS A 49 -3.53 -13.13 26.43
CA LYS A 49 -4.09 -11.80 26.22
C LYS A 49 -5.60 -11.83 25.96
N TYR A 50 -6.05 -12.80 25.19
CA TYR A 50 -7.39 -12.78 24.59
C TYR A 50 -8.13 -14.09 24.81
N ARG A 51 -9.46 -13.98 24.84
CA ARG A 51 -10.41 -15.09 24.76
C ARG A 51 -11.31 -14.86 23.56
N LEU A 52 -11.50 -15.88 22.73
CA LEU A 52 -12.36 -15.87 21.55
C LEU A 52 -13.54 -16.81 21.78
N GLU A 53 -14.74 -16.26 21.73
CA GLU A 53 -16.01 -16.95 21.93
C GLU A 53 -16.80 -16.93 20.63
N PHE A 54 -17.63 -17.93 20.43
CA PHE A 54 -18.49 -18.09 19.27
C PHE A 54 -19.91 -17.59 19.59
N ASP A 55 -20.48 -16.81 18.67
CA ASP A 55 -21.88 -16.39 18.68
C ASP A 55 -22.62 -17.20 17.62
N ASP A 56 -23.49 -18.14 18.04
CA ASP A 56 -24.19 -19.05 17.13
C ASP A 56 -25.43 -18.42 16.47
N ASP A 57 -25.92 -17.28 16.96
CA ASP A 57 -27.07 -16.55 16.39
C ASP A 57 -26.79 -16.11 14.94
N ASN A 58 -25.57 -15.66 14.68
CA ASN A 58 -25.13 -15.15 13.36
C ASN A 58 -23.85 -15.81 12.85
N MET A 59 -23.32 -16.81 13.56
CA MET A 59 -22.03 -17.46 13.31
C MET A 59 -20.85 -16.51 13.44
N GLY A 60 -20.95 -15.53 14.34
CA GLY A 60 -19.98 -14.50 14.59
C GLY A 60 -19.00 -14.82 15.71
N LEU A 61 -18.24 -13.80 16.11
CA LEU A 61 -17.19 -13.87 17.10
C LEU A 61 -17.34 -12.79 18.17
N ILE A 62 -16.98 -13.14 19.39
CA ILE A 62 -16.80 -12.21 20.51
C ILE A 62 -15.35 -12.36 20.99
N LEU A 63 -14.56 -11.30 20.85
CA LEU A 63 -13.18 -11.23 21.30
C LEU A 63 -13.11 -10.45 22.61
N THR A 64 -12.68 -11.08 23.69
CA THR A 64 -12.49 -10.43 24.99
C THR A 64 -11.00 -10.15 25.23
N ASP A 65 -10.64 -8.88 25.46
CA ASP A 65 -9.34 -8.51 26.01
C ASP A 65 -9.32 -8.83 27.51
N LYS A 66 -8.49 -9.80 27.93
CA LYS A 66 -8.44 -10.29 29.32
C LYS A 66 -7.95 -9.25 30.32
N ALA A 67 -7.10 -8.32 29.87
CA ALA A 67 -6.51 -7.31 30.75
C ALA A 67 -7.53 -6.23 31.15
N SER A 68 -8.38 -5.80 30.23
CA SER A 68 -9.42 -4.80 30.48
C SER A 68 -10.80 -5.41 30.77
N GLY A 69 -11.03 -6.67 30.44
CA GLY A 69 -12.34 -7.32 30.46
C GLY A 69 -13.28 -6.82 29.34
N THR A 70 -12.78 -6.04 28.37
CA THR A 70 -13.60 -5.46 27.31
C THR A 70 -13.85 -6.48 26.20
N ALA A 71 -15.11 -6.63 25.83
CA ALA A 71 -15.54 -7.48 24.73
C ALA A 71 -15.75 -6.68 23.43
N PHE A 72 -15.43 -7.31 22.29
CA PHE A 72 -15.58 -6.80 20.93
C PHE A 72 -16.31 -7.84 20.09
N SER A 73 -17.51 -7.50 19.62
CA SER A 73 -18.32 -8.40 18.77
C SER A 73 -18.06 -8.12 17.29
N SER A 74 -18.03 -9.20 16.49
CA SER A 74 -17.94 -9.11 15.03
C SER A 74 -19.24 -8.60 14.37
N VAL A 75 -20.34 -8.62 15.12
CA VAL A 75 -21.63 -8.03 14.79
C VAL A 75 -21.96 -7.01 15.86
N PRO A 76 -22.25 -5.75 15.51
CA PRO A 76 -22.50 -4.71 16.49
C PRO A 76 -23.74 -5.02 17.34
N GLU A 77 -23.60 -4.86 18.65
CA GLU A 77 -24.74 -4.86 19.56
C GLU A 77 -25.65 -3.67 19.21
N LYS A 78 -26.96 -3.91 19.12
CA LYS A 78 -27.89 -2.80 18.97
C LYS A 78 -27.88 -1.96 20.24
N SER A 79 -27.76 -0.63 20.09
CA SER A 79 -28.09 0.27 21.18
C SER A 79 -29.51 0.02 21.65
N SER A 80 -29.75 0.05 22.95
CA SER A 80 -31.02 -0.25 23.63
C SER A 80 -32.07 0.82 23.31
N GLY A 81 -32.57 0.85 22.08
CA GLY A 81 -33.70 1.65 21.61
C GLY A 81 -34.50 0.82 20.64
N GLU A 82 -35.80 0.65 20.90
CA GLU A 82 -36.69 0.07 19.90
C GLU A 82 -36.82 1.07 18.75
N GLU A 83 -35.99 0.90 17.71
CA GLU A 83 -36.21 1.59 16.45
C GLU A 83 -37.24 0.84 15.62
N PHE A 84 -38.16 1.59 15.02
CA PHE A 84 -39.19 1.06 14.15
C PHE A 84 -38.91 1.53 12.72
N ASP A 85 -39.13 0.64 11.77
CA ASP A 85 -39.09 1.01 10.36
C ASP A 85 -40.25 1.96 9.98
N GLN A 86 -40.29 2.43 8.73
CA GLN A 86 -41.34 3.33 8.22
C GLN A 86 -42.77 2.72 8.27
N LEU A 87 -42.88 1.40 8.53
CA LEU A 87 -44.11 0.67 8.69
C LEU A 87 -44.44 0.38 10.16
N GLY A 88 -43.64 0.88 11.12
CA GLY A 88 -43.83 0.66 12.55
C GLY A 88 -43.44 -0.75 13.02
N MET A 89 -42.60 -1.46 12.24
CA MET A 89 -42.09 -2.78 12.65
C MET A 89 -40.73 -2.63 13.33
N PRO A 90 -40.47 -3.33 14.43
CA PRO A 90 -39.18 -3.23 15.10
C PRO A 90 -38.04 -3.73 14.20
N ILE A 91 -37.03 -2.88 14.00
CA ILE A 91 -35.82 -3.23 13.25
C ILE A 91 -34.93 -4.07 14.17
N LYS A 92 -35.23 -5.36 14.28
CA LYS A 92 -34.51 -6.22 15.22
C LYS A 92 -33.18 -6.77 14.69
N LYS A 93 -33.06 -7.06 13.40
CA LYS A 93 -31.83 -7.64 12.81
C LYS A 93 -31.78 -7.34 11.31
N HIS A 94 -30.95 -6.38 10.90
CA HIS A 94 -30.78 -6.08 9.49
C HIS A 94 -29.81 -7.10 8.84
N PRO A 95 -30.19 -7.77 7.74
CA PRO A 95 -29.37 -8.84 7.14
C PRO A 95 -27.92 -8.45 6.80
N GLN A 96 -27.68 -7.22 6.40
CA GLN A 96 -26.32 -6.71 6.12
C GLN A 96 -25.47 -6.69 7.39
N VAL A 97 -26.04 -6.22 8.51
CA VAL A 97 -25.35 -6.06 9.79
C VAL A 97 -25.06 -7.41 10.45
N GLU A 98 -26.02 -8.34 10.37
CA GLU A 98 -25.93 -9.68 10.96
C GLU A 98 -25.00 -10.63 10.17
N SER A 99 -24.57 -10.25 8.97
CA SER A 99 -23.80 -11.13 8.10
C SER A 99 -22.30 -11.02 8.36
N VAL A 100 -21.67 -12.11 8.78
CA VAL A 100 -20.22 -12.20 9.01
C VAL A 100 -19.41 -12.36 7.73
N ILE A 101 -20.05 -12.81 6.64
CA ILE A 101 -19.50 -12.71 5.28
C ILE A 101 -20.57 -12.22 4.31
N LYS A 102 -20.11 -11.45 3.30
CA LYS A 102 -20.86 -11.06 2.13
C LYS A 102 -20.14 -11.60 0.90
N VAL A 103 -20.85 -12.28 0.02
CA VAL A 103 -20.29 -12.93 -1.17
C VAL A 103 -20.92 -12.31 -2.41
N GLU A 104 -20.10 -11.89 -3.36
CA GLU A 104 -20.55 -11.55 -4.70
C GLU A 104 -20.18 -12.69 -5.64
N TYR A 105 -21.10 -13.11 -6.50
CA TYR A 105 -20.90 -14.21 -7.42
C TYR A 105 -21.39 -13.90 -8.83
N LEU A 106 -20.75 -14.52 -9.80
CA LEU A 106 -21.15 -14.45 -11.21
C LEU A 106 -22.28 -15.45 -11.43
N ASN A 107 -23.49 -14.92 -11.67
CA ASN A 107 -24.67 -15.72 -11.93
C ASN A 107 -24.66 -16.20 -13.40
N SER A 108 -24.50 -17.50 -13.59
CA SER A 108 -24.38 -18.13 -14.91
C SER A 108 -25.68 -18.05 -15.75
N ALA A 109 -26.82 -17.83 -15.13
CA ALA A 109 -28.10 -17.73 -15.83
C ALA A 109 -28.39 -16.33 -16.37
N THR A 110 -28.00 -15.29 -15.64
CA THR A 110 -28.28 -13.88 -15.94
C THR A 110 -27.07 -13.13 -16.46
N ASN A 111 -25.87 -13.70 -16.28
CA ASN A 111 -24.57 -13.06 -16.56
C ASN A 111 -24.39 -11.74 -15.79
N THR A 112 -24.91 -11.68 -14.56
CA THR A 112 -24.81 -10.56 -13.63
C THR A 112 -23.96 -10.94 -12.42
N VAL A 113 -23.53 -9.93 -11.66
CA VAL A 113 -22.95 -10.11 -10.33
C VAL A 113 -24.07 -9.96 -9.31
N ASP A 114 -24.37 -11.04 -8.58
CA ASP A 114 -25.38 -11.07 -7.53
C ASP A 114 -24.72 -11.19 -6.15
N THR A 115 -25.46 -10.79 -5.10
CA THR A 115 -24.96 -10.75 -3.73
C THR A 115 -25.65 -11.76 -2.83
N LEU A 116 -24.86 -12.46 -2.01
CA LEU A 116 -25.31 -13.34 -0.94
C LEU A 116 -24.84 -12.80 0.42
N LEU A 117 -25.72 -12.87 1.39
CA LEU A 117 -25.45 -12.50 2.77
C LEU A 117 -25.47 -13.77 3.63
N SER A 118 -24.46 -14.01 4.47
CA SER A 118 -24.38 -15.25 5.27
C SER A 118 -25.58 -15.44 6.16
N TYR A 119 -26.12 -14.37 6.74
CA TYR A 119 -27.27 -14.45 7.65
C TYR A 119 -28.53 -14.97 6.97
N THR A 120 -28.95 -14.34 5.86
CA THR A 120 -30.19 -14.75 5.15
C THR A 120 -30.00 -15.92 4.21
N GLY A 121 -28.83 -16.04 3.58
CA GLY A 121 -28.55 -17.08 2.59
C GLY A 121 -28.19 -18.44 3.19
N ALA A 122 -27.65 -18.45 4.40
CA ALA A 122 -27.18 -19.69 5.04
C ALA A 122 -27.72 -19.86 6.49
N VAL A 123 -27.43 -18.91 7.40
CA VAL A 123 -27.72 -19.08 8.84
C VAL A 123 -29.20 -19.29 9.12
N LYS A 124 -30.07 -18.38 8.64
CA LYS A 124 -31.53 -18.51 8.82
C LYS A 124 -32.14 -19.77 8.22
N ASN A 125 -31.48 -20.32 7.21
CA ASN A 125 -31.94 -21.53 6.52
C ASN A 125 -31.39 -22.81 7.17
N GLY A 126 -30.60 -22.70 8.26
CA GLY A 126 -29.94 -23.83 8.91
C GLY A 126 -28.91 -24.52 8.00
N ARG A 127 -28.35 -23.79 7.02
CA ARG A 127 -27.39 -24.25 6.01
C ARG A 127 -25.97 -23.89 6.39
N VAL A 128 -25.63 -24.20 7.65
CA VAL A 128 -24.31 -23.94 8.23
C VAL A 128 -23.82 -25.18 8.94
N ARG A 129 -22.53 -25.44 8.87
CA ARG A 129 -21.86 -26.49 9.64
C ARG A 129 -20.63 -25.94 10.32
N CYS A 130 -20.47 -26.27 11.61
CA CYS A 130 -19.33 -25.87 12.40
C CYS A 130 -18.50 -27.09 12.80
N GLY A 131 -17.18 -26.93 12.84
CA GLY A 131 -16.24 -27.98 13.25
C GLY A 131 -14.99 -27.39 13.88
N LYS A 132 -14.57 -27.95 15.03
CA LYS A 132 -13.31 -27.57 15.69
C LYS A 132 -12.12 -27.91 14.80
N THR A 133 -11.18 -26.97 14.70
CA THR A 133 -9.87 -27.19 14.07
C THR A 133 -8.80 -27.25 15.15
N LYS A 134 -7.55 -27.54 14.78
CA LYS A 134 -6.43 -27.55 15.73
C LYS A 134 -6.24 -26.24 16.48
N ASN A 135 -6.49 -25.10 15.82
CA ASN A 135 -6.20 -23.76 16.35
C ASN A 135 -7.44 -22.86 16.45
N GLY A 136 -8.65 -23.41 16.31
CA GLY A 136 -9.87 -22.61 16.33
C GLY A 136 -11.10 -23.38 15.84
N LEU A 137 -11.90 -22.72 15.01
CA LEU A 137 -13.18 -23.22 14.51
C LEU A 137 -13.27 -22.98 13.00
N ARG A 138 -13.81 -23.93 12.26
CA ARG A 138 -14.25 -23.76 10.87
C ARG A 138 -15.76 -23.70 10.81
N VAL A 139 -16.29 -22.69 10.10
CA VAL A 139 -17.69 -22.54 9.78
C VAL A 139 -17.86 -22.63 8.26
N GLU A 140 -18.68 -23.57 7.80
CA GLU A 140 -18.99 -23.73 6.38
C GLU A 140 -20.40 -23.17 6.12
N PHE A 141 -20.46 -22.10 5.30
CA PHE A 141 -21.71 -21.48 4.87
C PHE A 141 -22.11 -22.03 3.50
N TYR A 142 -23.27 -22.66 3.43
CA TYR A 142 -23.80 -23.19 2.18
C TYR A 142 -24.97 -22.34 1.68
N PHE A 143 -24.80 -21.80 0.47
CA PHE A 143 -25.78 -20.96 -0.21
C PHE A 143 -26.48 -21.77 -1.29
N ASP A 144 -27.65 -22.35 -0.95
CA ASP A 144 -28.39 -23.28 -1.81
C ASP A 144 -28.75 -22.65 -3.18
N ASP A 145 -29.24 -21.41 -3.19
CA ASP A 145 -29.70 -20.72 -4.41
C ASP A 145 -28.56 -20.53 -5.44
N ALA A 146 -27.34 -20.37 -4.96
CA ALA A 146 -26.17 -20.19 -5.80
C ALA A 146 -25.36 -21.48 -6.00
N ASP A 147 -25.65 -22.55 -5.25
CA ASP A 147 -24.85 -23.78 -5.17
C ASP A 147 -23.36 -23.50 -4.88
N ILE A 148 -23.12 -22.68 -3.83
CA ILE A 148 -21.79 -22.24 -3.39
C ILE A 148 -21.65 -22.56 -1.91
N MET A 149 -20.49 -23.14 -1.52
CA MET A 149 -20.08 -23.31 -0.13
C MET A 149 -18.80 -22.56 0.16
N ILE A 150 -18.81 -21.73 1.20
CA ILE A 150 -17.65 -20.94 1.65
C ILE A 150 -17.23 -21.41 3.04
N PRO A 151 -16.01 -22.00 3.19
CA PRO A 151 -15.46 -22.31 4.52
C PRO A 151 -14.75 -21.06 5.08
N VAL A 152 -15.03 -20.72 6.33
CA VAL A 152 -14.42 -19.62 7.06
C VAL A 152 -13.73 -20.18 8.31
N ASP A 153 -12.47 -19.88 8.48
CA ASP A 153 -11.65 -20.31 9.61
C ASP A 153 -11.53 -19.17 10.64
N TYR A 154 -11.90 -19.46 11.87
CA TYR A 154 -11.76 -18.59 13.03
C TYR A 154 -10.63 -19.08 13.91
N SER A 155 -9.70 -18.21 14.26
CA SER A 155 -8.57 -18.53 15.13
C SER A 155 -8.12 -17.31 15.92
N LEU A 156 -7.15 -17.51 16.81
CA LEU A 156 -6.60 -16.47 17.67
C LEU A 156 -5.09 -16.42 17.52
N CYS A 157 -4.53 -15.21 17.41
CA CYS A 157 -3.09 -14.96 17.48
C CYS A 157 -2.78 -13.96 18.62
N ASP A 158 -1.49 -13.68 18.86
CA ASP A 158 -1.07 -12.72 19.91
C ASP A 158 -1.50 -11.27 19.63
N THR A 159 -1.93 -10.97 18.41
CA THR A 159 -2.35 -9.63 17.99
C THR A 159 -3.86 -9.46 18.09
N GLY A 160 -4.66 -10.55 17.95
CA GLY A 160 -6.11 -10.49 17.99
C GLY A 160 -6.78 -11.72 17.38
N ALA A 161 -8.06 -11.60 17.06
CA ALA A 161 -8.83 -12.63 16.37
C ALA A 161 -8.51 -12.64 14.87
N VAL A 162 -8.47 -13.82 14.27
CA VAL A 162 -8.18 -14.01 12.86
C VAL A 162 -9.38 -14.64 12.18
N ILE A 163 -9.85 -14.04 11.10
CA ILE A 163 -10.81 -14.63 10.18
C ILE A 163 -10.12 -14.87 8.85
N GLY A 164 -10.11 -16.13 8.41
CA GLY A 164 -9.45 -16.56 7.18
C GLY A 164 -10.35 -17.36 6.26
N ILE A 165 -10.07 -17.29 4.97
CA ILE A 165 -10.71 -18.10 3.92
C ILE A 165 -9.61 -18.65 3.02
N ASP A 166 -9.63 -19.97 2.81
CA ASP A 166 -8.81 -20.61 1.79
C ASP A 166 -9.64 -20.76 0.50
N PRO A 167 -9.33 -19.99 -0.55
CA PRO A 167 -10.08 -20.07 -1.81
C PRO A 167 -10.10 -21.46 -2.42
N THR A 168 -9.07 -22.28 -2.17
CA THR A 168 -8.99 -23.63 -2.72
C THR A 168 -9.97 -24.61 -2.07
N ALA A 169 -10.52 -24.26 -0.91
CA ALA A 169 -11.53 -25.04 -0.19
C ALA A 169 -12.97 -24.59 -0.51
N ILE A 170 -13.16 -23.51 -1.27
CA ILE A 170 -14.47 -23.07 -1.74
C ILE A 170 -15.03 -24.09 -2.73
N GLN A 171 -16.30 -24.46 -2.57
CA GLN A 171 -16.99 -25.33 -3.51
C GLN A 171 -17.97 -24.51 -4.34
N GLU A 172 -17.91 -24.70 -5.65
CA GLU A 172 -18.73 -23.97 -6.62
C GLU A 172 -19.46 -24.93 -7.57
N GLY A 173 -20.75 -24.71 -7.72
CA GLY A 173 -21.53 -25.38 -8.75
C GLY A 173 -21.54 -24.58 -10.08
N LYS A 174 -22.72 -24.21 -10.54
CA LYS A 174 -22.90 -23.43 -11.79
C LYS A 174 -22.36 -22.01 -11.70
N ASN A 175 -22.57 -21.38 -10.56
CA ASN A 175 -22.18 -20.01 -10.29
C ASN A 175 -20.75 -19.95 -9.75
N LYS A 176 -20.10 -18.79 -9.96
CA LYS A 176 -18.68 -18.61 -9.63
C LYS A 176 -18.51 -17.47 -8.65
N VAL A 177 -17.84 -17.73 -7.52
CA VAL A 177 -17.51 -16.69 -6.52
C VAL A 177 -16.61 -15.65 -7.17
N HIS A 178 -16.99 -14.39 -7.04
CA HIS A 178 -16.23 -13.25 -7.54
C HIS A 178 -15.46 -12.55 -6.41
N THR A 179 -16.17 -12.14 -5.36
CA THR A 179 -15.58 -11.49 -4.18
C THR A 179 -16.13 -12.06 -2.88
N VAL A 180 -15.36 -11.92 -1.80
CA VAL A 180 -15.81 -12.20 -0.43
C VAL A 180 -15.39 -11.05 0.49
N SER A 181 -16.37 -10.48 1.21
CA SER A 181 -16.12 -9.53 2.30
C SER A 181 -16.12 -10.26 3.64
N VAL A 182 -15.17 -9.91 4.51
CA VAL A 182 -14.95 -10.56 5.81
C VAL A 182 -15.35 -9.64 6.93
N ALA A 183 -16.23 -10.09 7.82
CA ALA A 183 -16.76 -9.38 8.98
C ALA A 183 -17.06 -7.89 8.71
N PRO A 184 -17.95 -7.56 7.76
CA PRO A 184 -18.13 -6.19 7.25
C PRO A 184 -18.48 -5.17 8.33
N PHE A 185 -19.06 -5.59 9.43
CA PHE A 185 -19.49 -4.71 10.52
C PHE A 185 -18.64 -4.82 11.79
N TRP A 186 -17.52 -5.55 11.80
CA TRP A 186 -16.63 -5.55 12.97
C TRP A 186 -15.96 -4.18 13.18
N CYS A 187 -15.56 -3.52 12.10
CA CYS A 187 -15.10 -2.13 12.16
C CYS A 187 -16.25 -1.19 11.76
N SER A 188 -17.24 -1.06 12.63
CA SER A 188 -18.40 -0.19 12.43
C SER A 188 -18.67 0.70 13.63
N ALA A 189 -19.34 1.82 13.38
CA ALA A 189 -19.87 2.73 14.39
C ALA A 189 -21.32 3.08 14.05
N GLU A 190 -22.15 3.29 15.08
CA GLU A 190 -23.49 3.86 14.88
C GLU A 190 -23.39 5.23 14.21
N ASN A 191 -24.34 5.54 13.34
CA ASN A 191 -24.41 6.85 12.74
C ASN A 191 -24.64 7.91 13.83
N ASP A 192 -23.98 9.05 13.66
CA ASP A 192 -24.01 10.20 14.59
C ASP A 192 -23.44 9.90 16.01
N ALA A 193 -22.75 8.75 16.17
CA ALA A 193 -22.10 8.41 17.43
C ALA A 193 -21.00 9.43 17.76
N LYS A 194 -21.06 9.97 18.97
CA LYS A 194 -20.07 10.93 19.48
C LYS A 194 -18.73 10.23 19.72
N ASP A 195 -17.63 10.96 19.54
CA ASP A 195 -16.26 10.47 19.75
C ASP A 195 -15.98 9.17 18.98
N SER A 196 -16.49 9.10 17.74
CA SER A 196 -16.34 7.95 16.86
C SER A 196 -15.87 8.36 15.49
N TYR A 197 -15.07 7.49 14.86
CA TYR A 197 -14.66 7.62 13.47
C TYR A 197 -14.21 6.28 12.90
N LEU A 198 -14.25 6.18 11.57
CA LEU A 198 -13.66 5.09 10.81
C LEU A 198 -12.31 5.55 10.26
N PHE A 199 -11.32 4.67 10.26
CA PHE A 199 -10.01 4.90 9.67
C PHE A 199 -9.89 4.20 8.32
N VAL A 200 -9.54 4.95 7.27
CA VAL A 200 -9.33 4.50 5.90
C VAL A 200 -7.88 4.78 5.50
N PRO A 201 -7.12 3.79 4.99
CA PRO A 201 -5.69 3.94 4.68
C PRO A 201 -5.44 4.57 3.29
N SER A 202 -6.27 5.53 2.85
CA SER A 202 -6.10 6.23 1.58
C SER A 202 -4.86 7.12 1.63
N GLY A 203 -3.90 6.89 0.74
CA GLY A 203 -2.62 7.60 0.75
C GLY A 203 -1.88 7.51 2.07
N SER A 204 -1.71 8.64 2.75
CA SER A 204 -1.15 8.71 4.12
C SER A 204 -2.10 8.18 5.17
N GLY A 205 -3.40 8.35 5.00
CA GLY A 205 -4.49 7.94 5.87
C GLY A 205 -5.55 9.03 6.03
N ALA A 206 -6.79 8.61 6.24
CA ALA A 206 -7.93 9.49 6.47
C ALA A 206 -8.85 8.95 7.55
N VAL A 207 -9.59 9.84 8.21
CA VAL A 207 -10.66 9.49 9.13
C VAL A 207 -12.00 10.00 8.61
N VAL A 208 -13.06 9.22 8.87
CA VAL A 208 -14.42 9.48 8.42
C VAL A 208 -15.34 9.48 9.63
N LYS A 209 -16.10 10.55 9.83
CA LYS A 209 -17.14 10.59 10.87
C LYS A 209 -18.36 9.77 10.41
N PRO A 210 -18.96 8.98 11.30
CA PRO A 210 -20.14 8.18 11.00
C PRO A 210 -21.41 9.04 11.02
N GLU A 211 -21.52 10.03 10.13
CA GLU A 211 -22.67 10.95 10.06
C GLU A 211 -23.77 10.34 9.20
N THR A 212 -25.03 10.47 9.59
CA THR A 212 -26.19 10.11 8.78
C THR A 212 -26.20 10.91 7.47
N ARG A 213 -26.36 10.26 6.34
CA ARG A 213 -26.24 10.88 5.01
C ARG A 213 -27.45 10.66 4.12
N SER A 214 -27.82 9.40 3.90
CA SER A 214 -28.95 9.04 3.03
C SER A 214 -29.48 7.63 3.38
N GLN A 215 -30.62 7.24 2.81
CA GLN A 215 -31.18 5.90 3.04
C GLN A 215 -30.20 4.78 2.69
N GLN A 216 -29.50 4.89 1.57
CA GLN A 216 -28.52 3.90 1.12
C GLN A 216 -27.14 4.08 1.75
N GLY A 217 -26.85 5.27 2.31
CA GLY A 217 -25.52 5.69 2.69
C GLY A 217 -24.69 6.10 1.46
N GLU A 218 -23.41 6.36 1.70
CA GLU A 218 -22.42 6.70 0.68
C GLU A 218 -21.23 5.77 0.79
N THR A 219 -20.58 5.50 -0.33
CA THR A 219 -19.54 4.48 -0.42
C THR A 219 -18.23 5.03 -0.96
N TYR A 220 -17.12 4.51 -0.43
CA TYR A 220 -15.79 4.60 -1.02
C TYR A 220 -15.25 3.20 -1.18
N SER A 221 -14.53 2.96 -2.28
CA SER A 221 -13.92 1.67 -2.58
C SER A 221 -12.58 1.89 -3.27
N ALA A 222 -11.51 1.33 -2.73
CA ALA A 222 -10.19 1.39 -3.34
C ALA A 222 -9.39 0.11 -3.12
N GLN A 223 -8.62 -0.27 -4.14
CA GLN A 223 -7.81 -1.47 -4.11
C GLN A 223 -6.52 -1.25 -3.31
N VAL A 224 -6.19 -2.19 -2.46
CA VAL A 224 -4.90 -2.21 -1.76
C VAL A 224 -3.77 -2.40 -2.78
N TYR A 225 -2.73 -1.57 -2.66
CA TYR A 225 -1.60 -1.49 -3.58
C TYR A 225 -1.96 -1.03 -4.99
N GLY A 226 -3.05 -0.26 -5.12
CA GLY A 226 -3.53 0.28 -6.39
C GLY A 226 -4.20 -0.76 -7.29
N GLU A 227 -4.71 -0.30 -8.41
CA GLU A 227 -5.31 -1.15 -9.44
C GLU A 227 -4.30 -2.12 -10.04
N ASP A 228 -4.81 -3.17 -10.68
CA ASP A 228 -3.96 -4.12 -11.41
C ASP A 228 -3.37 -3.45 -12.66
N TYR A 229 -2.06 -3.20 -12.64
CA TYR A 229 -1.38 -2.57 -13.78
C TYR A 229 -1.36 -3.44 -15.05
N ALA A 230 -1.76 -4.72 -15.00
CA ALA A 230 -1.99 -5.53 -16.19
C ALA A 230 -3.25 -5.12 -16.95
N ILE A 231 -4.16 -4.37 -16.31
CA ILE A 231 -5.33 -3.75 -16.94
C ILE A 231 -4.90 -2.38 -17.50
N GLU A 232 -5.27 -2.09 -18.72
CA GLU A 232 -4.97 -0.78 -19.30
C GLU A 232 -5.70 0.32 -18.54
N LYS A 233 -4.94 1.26 -17.95
CA LYS A 233 -5.51 2.35 -17.17
C LYS A 233 -6.30 3.31 -18.06
N LYS A 234 -7.53 3.62 -17.67
CA LYS A 234 -8.31 4.67 -18.30
C LYS A 234 -7.77 6.04 -17.89
N VAL A 235 -7.86 7.03 -18.77
CA VAL A 235 -7.44 8.40 -18.48
C VAL A 235 -8.30 8.96 -17.35
N SER A 236 -7.72 9.21 -16.20
CA SER A 236 -8.36 9.95 -15.10
C SER A 236 -7.84 11.39 -15.08
N VAL A 237 -8.74 12.33 -14.79
CA VAL A 237 -8.39 13.76 -14.63
C VAL A 237 -7.89 14.04 -13.23
N SER A 238 -8.25 13.19 -12.26
CA SER A 238 -7.80 13.28 -10.86
C SER A 238 -6.78 12.18 -10.58
N GLU A 239 -5.61 12.56 -10.08
CA GLU A 239 -4.72 11.60 -9.43
C GLU A 239 -5.33 11.25 -8.08
N THR A 240 -5.63 9.97 -7.85
CA THR A 240 -6.07 9.44 -6.56
C THR A 240 -4.87 8.83 -5.86
N GLU A 241 -4.72 9.11 -4.56
CA GLU A 241 -3.69 8.46 -3.75
C GLU A 241 -4.08 7.00 -3.48
N GLU A 242 -3.16 6.08 -3.77
CA GLU A 242 -3.36 4.65 -3.61
C GLU A 242 -3.25 4.20 -2.15
N ILE A 243 -3.92 3.12 -1.80
CA ILE A 243 -3.76 2.46 -0.50
C ILE A 243 -2.41 1.73 -0.44
N LYS A 244 -1.51 2.21 0.41
CA LYS A 244 -0.15 1.67 0.58
C LYS A 244 -0.04 0.63 1.70
N LEU A 245 -0.92 0.70 2.70
CA LEU A 245 -0.90 -0.14 3.88
C LEU A 245 -2.20 -0.96 3.99
N PRO A 246 -2.12 -2.29 4.16
CA PRO A 246 -3.29 -3.17 4.24
C PRO A 246 -3.88 -3.18 5.67
N VAL A 247 -4.38 -2.03 6.14
CA VAL A 247 -4.88 -1.84 7.50
C VAL A 247 -6.03 -0.84 7.48
N TYR A 248 -7.05 -1.06 8.28
CA TYR A 248 -8.19 -0.15 8.47
C TYR A 248 -8.70 -0.27 9.91
N GLY A 249 -9.67 0.53 10.30
CA GLY A 249 -10.14 0.41 11.67
C GLY A 249 -11.29 1.33 12.05
N VAL A 250 -11.68 1.25 13.32
CA VAL A 250 -12.75 2.06 13.92
C VAL A 250 -12.38 2.48 15.34
N LYS A 251 -12.79 3.67 15.73
CA LYS A 251 -12.85 4.13 17.12
C LYS A 251 -14.30 4.38 17.50
N THR A 252 -14.69 3.94 18.67
CA THR A 252 -16.01 4.19 19.28
C THR A 252 -15.84 4.43 20.78
N GLY A 253 -15.82 5.69 21.20
CA GLY A 253 -15.51 6.08 22.57
C GLY A 253 -14.14 5.53 23.04
N GLU A 254 -14.12 4.76 24.12
CA GLU A 254 -12.89 4.16 24.68
C GLU A 254 -12.54 2.78 24.06
N LYS A 255 -13.25 2.34 23.01
CA LYS A 255 -12.99 1.12 22.27
C LYS A 255 -12.50 1.45 20.85
N GLY A 256 -11.64 0.61 20.31
CA GLY A 256 -11.22 0.67 18.92
C GLY A 256 -10.86 -0.72 18.40
N VAL A 257 -10.93 -0.89 17.09
CA VAL A 257 -10.48 -2.10 16.41
C VAL A 257 -9.54 -1.67 15.29
N CYS A 258 -8.35 -2.24 15.28
CA CYS A 258 -7.42 -2.16 14.15
C CYS A 258 -7.50 -3.47 13.38
N ALA A 259 -7.96 -3.44 12.14
CA ALA A 259 -8.06 -4.59 11.27
C ALA A 259 -6.85 -4.63 10.31
N ILE A 260 -6.06 -5.70 10.37
CA ILE A 260 -4.83 -5.89 9.57
C ILE A 260 -5.11 -7.00 8.56
N ILE A 261 -5.03 -6.71 7.27
CA ILE A 261 -5.10 -7.73 6.24
C ILE A 261 -3.78 -8.48 6.23
N GLU A 262 -3.79 -9.68 6.83
CA GLU A 262 -2.58 -10.50 7.01
C GLU A 262 -2.17 -11.21 5.71
N LYS A 263 -3.17 -11.79 5.01
CA LYS A 263 -2.96 -12.53 3.76
C LYS A 263 -3.92 -12.03 2.69
N GLY A 264 -3.45 -12.00 1.46
CA GLY A 264 -4.25 -11.62 0.30
C GLY A 264 -4.43 -10.10 0.16
N ALA A 265 -3.56 -9.30 0.75
CA ALA A 265 -3.63 -7.82 0.66
C ALA A 265 -3.70 -7.33 -0.80
N GLU A 266 -2.99 -8.00 -1.71
CA GLU A 266 -2.96 -7.66 -3.14
C GLU A 266 -4.30 -7.87 -3.86
N SER A 267 -5.16 -8.72 -3.32
CA SER A 267 -6.50 -8.98 -3.85
C SER A 267 -7.60 -8.25 -3.07
N ALA A 268 -7.21 -7.49 -2.05
CA ALA A 268 -8.15 -6.79 -1.18
C ALA A 268 -8.55 -5.41 -1.72
N TRP A 269 -9.78 -5.06 -1.47
CA TRP A 269 -10.34 -3.71 -1.56
C TRP A 269 -10.69 -3.25 -0.16
N ILE A 270 -10.47 -1.99 0.15
CA ILE A 270 -11.04 -1.35 1.34
C ILE A 270 -12.36 -0.73 0.91
N GLU A 271 -13.42 -1.24 1.50
CA GLU A 271 -14.78 -0.75 1.31
C GLU A 271 -15.19 0.09 2.52
N LEU A 272 -15.73 1.27 2.27
CA LEU A 272 -16.39 2.11 3.25
C LEU A 272 -17.83 2.28 2.85
N ASN A 273 -18.75 2.04 3.76
CA ASN A 273 -20.16 2.45 3.63
C ASN A 273 -20.48 3.33 4.84
N THR A 274 -20.87 4.55 4.61
CA THR A 274 -21.10 5.53 5.69
C THR A 274 -22.46 6.21 5.58
N GLY A 275 -23.10 6.40 6.72
CA GLY A 275 -24.30 7.20 6.87
C GLY A 275 -25.59 6.59 6.31
N SER A 276 -25.71 5.26 6.24
CA SER A 276 -26.96 4.61 5.83
C SER A 276 -28.02 4.72 6.91
N GLU A 277 -29.18 5.35 6.59
CA GLU A 277 -30.36 5.37 7.45
C GLU A 277 -30.98 3.98 7.59
N THR A 278 -30.87 3.13 6.55
CA THR A 278 -31.52 1.82 6.48
C THR A 278 -31.07 0.87 7.59
N TYR A 279 -29.78 0.87 7.95
CA TYR A 279 -29.25 0.00 9.01
C TYR A 279 -28.52 0.74 10.14
N GLY A 280 -28.45 2.08 10.08
CA GLY A 280 -28.02 2.93 11.19
C GLY A 280 -26.53 2.88 11.52
N PHE A 281 -25.71 2.25 10.68
CA PHE A 281 -24.26 2.10 10.90
C PHE A 281 -23.43 2.58 9.72
N SER A 282 -22.26 3.09 10.04
CA SER A 282 -21.13 3.28 9.11
C SER A 282 -20.09 2.20 9.35
N ALA A 283 -19.53 1.61 8.29
CA ALA A 283 -18.59 0.48 8.39
C ALA A 283 -17.46 0.59 7.38
N VAL A 284 -16.26 0.15 7.76
CA VAL A 284 -15.12 -0.05 6.89
C VAL A 284 -14.65 -1.50 6.98
N TYR A 285 -14.39 -2.13 5.83
CA TYR A 285 -14.06 -3.56 5.78
C TYR A 285 -13.23 -3.94 4.57
N ALA A 286 -12.62 -5.13 4.63
CA ALA A 286 -11.93 -5.72 3.49
C ALA A 286 -12.87 -6.58 2.65
N LYS A 287 -12.86 -6.35 1.33
CA LYS A 287 -13.45 -7.20 0.30
C LYS A 287 -12.34 -7.80 -0.55
N PHE A 288 -12.28 -9.11 -0.64
CA PHE A 288 -11.27 -9.84 -1.40
C PHE A 288 -11.80 -10.24 -2.76
N GLN A 289 -11.13 -9.82 -3.81
CA GLN A 289 -11.38 -10.26 -5.17
C GLN A 289 -10.72 -11.60 -5.42
N LEU A 290 -11.52 -12.65 -5.61
CA LEU A 290 -11.03 -14.01 -5.78
C LEU A 290 -10.80 -14.38 -7.25
N ARG A 291 -11.35 -13.59 -8.20
CA ARG A 291 -11.14 -13.76 -9.65
C ARG A 291 -10.76 -12.44 -10.28
N GLY A 292 -9.72 -12.46 -11.08
CA GLY A 292 -9.33 -11.29 -11.86
C GLY A 292 -10.32 -10.99 -12.98
N TYR A 293 -10.29 -9.77 -13.47
CA TYR A 293 -11.07 -9.33 -14.62
C TYR A 293 -10.22 -8.41 -15.50
N THR A 294 -10.71 -8.14 -16.70
CA THR A 294 -10.18 -7.09 -17.58
C THR A 294 -11.32 -6.47 -18.38
N ASP A 295 -11.19 -5.19 -18.67
CA ASP A 295 -12.06 -4.52 -19.64
C ASP A 295 -11.65 -4.96 -21.05
N HIS A 296 -12.60 -5.40 -21.82
CA HIS A 296 -12.41 -5.74 -23.23
C HIS A 296 -13.26 -4.85 -24.11
N THR A 297 -12.62 -4.03 -24.93
CA THR A 297 -13.32 -3.21 -25.92
C THR A 297 -13.38 -3.96 -27.25
N ALA A 298 -14.55 -4.45 -27.62
CA ALA A 298 -14.79 -5.05 -28.92
C ALA A 298 -15.24 -3.98 -29.92
N LYS A 299 -14.52 -3.86 -31.06
CA LYS A 299 -14.96 -3.01 -32.18
C LYS A 299 -15.83 -3.84 -33.09
N LEU A 300 -17.14 -3.57 -33.08
CA LEU A 300 -18.07 -4.11 -34.06
C LEU A 300 -17.96 -3.34 -35.40
N PHE A 301 -18.42 -3.95 -36.49
CA PHE A 301 -18.37 -3.46 -37.89
C PHE A 301 -18.88 -2.01 -38.14
N SER A 302 -19.59 -1.44 -37.17
CA SER A 302 -19.93 -0.02 -37.13
C SER A 302 -19.13 0.59 -35.99
N LYS A 303 -18.67 1.80 -36.10
CA LYS A 303 -17.86 2.59 -35.11
C LYS A 303 -18.29 2.51 -33.64
N THR A 304 -19.11 1.56 -33.27
CA THR A 304 -19.61 1.34 -31.91
C THR A 304 -18.62 0.45 -31.17
N GLU A 305 -17.98 0.99 -30.16
CA GLU A 305 -17.16 0.27 -29.19
C GLU A 305 -18.10 -0.30 -28.12
N ILE A 306 -18.05 -1.61 -27.90
CA ILE A 306 -18.75 -2.27 -26.79
C ILE A 306 -17.68 -2.62 -25.76
N GLU A 307 -17.79 -2.02 -24.58
CA GLU A 307 -16.98 -2.41 -23.42
C GLU A 307 -17.65 -3.59 -22.73
N ASN A 308 -16.93 -4.69 -22.61
CA ASN A 308 -17.34 -5.87 -21.85
C ASN A 308 -16.27 -6.17 -20.77
N VAL A 309 -16.73 -6.52 -19.59
CA VAL A 309 -15.85 -7.03 -18.54
C VAL A 309 -15.71 -8.53 -18.73
N VAL A 310 -14.48 -8.99 -18.89
CA VAL A 310 -14.14 -10.42 -18.99
C VAL A 310 -13.57 -10.87 -17.66
N HIS A 311 -14.25 -11.81 -17.00
CA HIS A 311 -13.79 -12.40 -15.75
C HIS A 311 -12.97 -13.66 -15.99
N SER A 312 -11.89 -13.82 -15.24
CA SER A 312 -11.08 -15.04 -15.25
C SER A 312 -11.87 -16.23 -14.71
N GLN A 313 -11.72 -17.39 -15.36
CA GLN A 313 -12.23 -18.65 -14.81
C GLN A 313 -11.39 -19.15 -13.63
N LEU A 314 -10.16 -18.67 -13.48
CA LEU A 314 -9.26 -19.04 -12.41
C LEU A 314 -9.54 -18.23 -11.15
N MET A 315 -9.69 -18.93 -10.03
CA MET A 315 -9.75 -18.33 -8.70
C MET A 315 -8.34 -18.29 -8.10
N ILE A 316 -8.01 -17.26 -7.32
CA ILE A 316 -6.74 -17.19 -6.61
C ILE A 316 -6.58 -18.41 -5.69
N THR A 317 -5.34 -18.86 -5.50
CA THR A 317 -5.01 -19.96 -4.59
C THR A 317 -4.39 -19.48 -3.28
N THR A 318 -4.04 -18.20 -3.20
CA THR A 318 -3.50 -17.60 -1.98
C THR A 318 -4.62 -17.42 -0.95
N PRO A 319 -4.49 -17.96 0.27
CA PRO A 319 -5.44 -17.71 1.34
C PRO A 319 -5.60 -16.20 1.62
N VAL A 320 -6.77 -15.80 2.08
CA VAL A 320 -7.05 -14.42 2.51
C VAL A 320 -7.38 -14.43 4.00
N SER A 321 -6.89 -13.44 4.75
CA SER A 321 -7.19 -13.33 6.19
C SER A 321 -7.07 -11.91 6.71
N VAL A 322 -7.86 -11.61 7.76
CA VAL A 322 -7.84 -10.35 8.51
C VAL A 322 -7.65 -10.65 9.98
N ILE A 323 -6.72 -9.93 10.62
CA ILE A 323 -6.54 -9.91 12.08
C ILE A 323 -7.28 -8.71 12.64
N PHE A 324 -8.18 -8.92 13.58
CA PHE A 324 -8.89 -7.88 14.31
C PHE A 324 -8.23 -7.67 15.68
N CYS A 325 -7.47 -6.60 15.80
CA CYS A 325 -6.73 -6.22 16.99
C CYS A 325 -7.57 -5.28 17.86
N PRO A 326 -7.95 -5.67 19.09
CA PRO A 326 -8.73 -4.82 19.98
C PRO A 326 -7.84 -3.73 20.60
N LEU A 327 -8.38 -2.52 20.69
CA LEU A 327 -7.73 -1.37 21.30
C LEU A 327 -8.64 -0.77 22.36
N VAL A 328 -8.09 -0.42 23.52
CA VAL A 328 -8.84 0.09 24.67
C VAL A 328 -8.23 1.35 25.24
N LYS A 329 -9.08 2.21 25.83
CA LYS A 329 -8.68 3.46 26.52
C LYS A 329 -7.81 4.36 25.65
N GLU A 330 -6.65 4.79 26.16
CA GLU A 330 -5.70 5.69 25.47
C GLU A 330 -5.17 5.16 24.14
N ASN A 331 -5.22 3.84 23.92
CA ASN A 331 -4.84 3.25 22.64
C ASN A 331 -6.03 3.13 21.65
N ALA A 332 -7.25 3.46 22.05
CA ALA A 332 -8.43 3.38 21.20
C ALA A 332 -8.52 4.58 20.24
N ASN A 333 -7.52 4.76 19.39
CA ASN A 333 -7.44 5.82 18.39
C ASN A 333 -6.50 5.42 17.24
N TYR A 334 -6.39 6.25 16.19
CA TYR A 334 -5.54 5.94 15.03
C TYR A 334 -4.04 5.88 15.38
N SER A 335 -3.58 6.56 16.44
CA SER A 335 -2.21 6.45 16.93
C SER A 335 -1.95 5.05 17.48
N GLY A 336 -2.90 4.51 18.25
CA GLY A 336 -2.88 3.12 18.72
C GLY A 336 -2.98 2.11 17.58
N MET A 337 -3.79 2.39 16.53
CA MET A 337 -3.84 1.55 15.33
C MET A 337 -2.49 1.53 14.60
N ALA A 338 -1.83 2.69 14.43
CA ALA A 338 -0.51 2.78 13.83
C ALA A 338 0.56 2.03 14.63
N LYS A 339 0.50 2.12 15.97
CA LYS A 339 1.36 1.35 16.88
C LYS A 339 1.13 -0.15 16.73
N ALA A 340 -0.13 -0.61 16.73
CA ALA A 340 -0.46 -2.03 16.58
C ALA A 340 0.02 -2.59 15.24
N TYR A 341 -0.18 -1.86 14.14
CA TYR A 341 0.29 -2.26 12.83
C TYR A 341 1.84 -2.26 12.74
N ARG A 342 2.51 -1.28 13.32
CA ARG A 342 3.99 -1.25 13.41
C ARG A 342 4.53 -2.44 14.21
N GLU A 343 3.92 -2.78 15.35
CA GLU A 343 4.30 -3.96 16.15
C GLU A 343 4.11 -5.26 15.37
N TYR A 344 3.04 -5.36 14.58
CA TYR A 344 2.83 -6.46 13.64
C TYR A 344 3.98 -6.57 12.62
N LEU A 345 4.39 -5.45 11.99
CA LEU A 345 5.51 -5.44 11.03
C LEU A 345 6.85 -5.78 11.70
N ILE A 346 7.09 -5.34 12.93
CA ILE A 346 8.30 -5.72 13.70
C ILE A 346 8.35 -7.23 13.89
N LYS A 347 7.23 -7.83 14.28
CA LYS A 347 7.14 -9.27 14.55
C LYS A 347 7.25 -10.13 13.29
N THR A 348 6.58 -9.72 12.20
CA THR A 348 6.45 -10.53 10.97
C THR A 348 7.57 -10.30 9.96
N HIS A 349 8.10 -9.08 9.89
CA HIS A 349 9.14 -8.69 8.92
C HIS A 349 10.47 -8.28 9.56
N ASN A 350 10.62 -8.44 10.89
CA ASN A 350 11.83 -8.07 11.60
C ASN A 350 12.26 -6.60 11.36
N LEU A 351 11.27 -5.70 11.28
CA LEU A 351 11.51 -4.27 11.12
C LEU A 351 12.32 -3.74 12.32
N LYS A 352 13.49 -3.11 12.07
CA LYS A 352 14.42 -2.70 13.12
C LYS A 352 14.44 -1.20 13.28
N ALA A 353 14.44 -0.75 14.54
CA ALA A 353 14.63 0.66 14.85
C ALA A 353 15.98 1.18 14.32
N THR A 354 15.99 2.44 13.89
CA THR A 354 17.19 3.10 13.35
C THR A 354 17.38 4.49 13.92
N GLN A 355 18.64 4.87 14.13
CA GLN A 355 19.02 6.24 14.44
C GLN A 355 19.34 7.06 13.19
N LYS A 356 19.16 6.46 12.02
CA LYS A 356 19.43 7.12 10.74
C LYS A 356 18.28 8.07 10.39
N GLU A 357 18.65 9.28 10.01
CA GLU A 357 17.74 10.28 9.43
C GLU A 357 18.30 10.78 8.11
N VAL A 358 17.41 11.14 7.19
CA VAL A 358 17.77 11.70 5.89
C VAL A 358 16.98 13.01 5.71
N PRO A 359 17.53 14.14 6.17
CA PRO A 359 16.84 15.43 6.06
C PRO A 359 16.65 15.90 4.61
N LEU A 360 17.52 15.48 3.69
CA LEU A 360 17.45 15.80 2.27
C LEU A 360 17.70 14.57 1.40
N ASN A 361 16.84 14.35 0.40
CA ASN A 361 17.11 13.47 -0.73
C ASN A 361 17.20 14.29 -2.01
N LEU A 362 18.24 14.08 -2.80
CA LEU A 362 18.47 14.75 -4.06
C LEU A 362 18.31 13.78 -5.24
N ASN A 363 17.29 13.95 -6.05
CA ASN A 363 17.12 13.20 -7.30
C ASN A 363 17.86 13.93 -8.43
N LEU A 364 19.00 13.41 -8.89
CA LEU A 364 19.75 13.97 -10.00
C LEU A 364 19.32 13.32 -11.32
N ILE A 365 18.86 14.16 -12.26
CA ILE A 365 18.43 13.72 -13.59
C ILE A 365 19.64 13.72 -14.53
N GLY A 366 20.11 12.54 -14.96
CA GLY A 366 21.28 12.38 -15.81
C GLY A 366 21.02 12.76 -17.27
N GLY A 367 19.97 12.20 -17.83
CA GLY A 367 19.58 12.48 -19.21
C GLY A 367 18.18 12.04 -19.53
N ALA A 368 17.68 12.40 -20.69
CA ALA A 368 16.37 12.05 -21.20
C ALA A 368 16.42 11.54 -22.63
N LEU A 369 15.53 10.66 -23.02
CA LEU A 369 15.40 10.20 -24.39
C LEU A 369 14.63 11.25 -25.21
N VAL A 370 15.24 11.82 -26.21
CA VAL A 370 14.64 12.80 -27.13
C VAL A 370 14.69 12.33 -28.57
N THR A 371 13.71 12.76 -29.37
CA THR A 371 13.73 12.51 -30.82
C THR A 371 14.52 13.60 -31.50
N ARG A 372 15.52 13.19 -32.26
CA ARG A 372 16.35 14.08 -33.15
C ARG A 372 16.14 13.69 -34.60
N SER A 373 16.50 14.56 -35.52
CA SER A 373 16.45 14.27 -36.94
C SER A 373 17.83 14.39 -37.56
N PHE A 374 18.21 13.45 -38.43
CA PHE A 374 19.37 13.52 -39.26
C PHE A 374 18.95 13.32 -40.72
N LEU A 375 19.21 14.28 -41.58
CA LEU A 375 18.75 14.30 -42.98
C LEU A 375 17.24 13.99 -43.14
N GLY A 376 16.40 14.52 -42.22
CA GLY A 376 14.96 14.28 -42.25
C GLY A 376 14.52 12.95 -41.64
N VAL A 377 15.42 12.06 -41.25
CA VAL A 377 15.10 10.77 -40.62
C VAL A 377 15.10 10.93 -39.07
N PRO A 378 13.98 10.70 -38.41
CA PRO A 378 13.92 10.79 -36.95
C PRO A 378 14.67 9.62 -36.30
N TYR A 379 15.41 9.89 -35.23
CA TYR A 379 16.04 8.88 -34.39
C TYR A 379 16.01 9.28 -32.93
N SER A 380 15.93 8.28 -32.05
CA SER A 380 15.99 8.50 -30.60
C SER A 380 17.43 8.64 -30.12
N SER A 381 17.68 9.59 -29.23
CA SER A 381 19.01 9.89 -28.69
C SER A 381 18.92 10.36 -27.24
N THR A 382 19.82 9.86 -26.39
CA THR A 382 19.95 10.38 -25.00
C THR A 382 20.52 11.81 -25.06
N LEU A 383 19.80 12.72 -24.45
CA LEU A 383 20.20 14.09 -24.19
C LEU A 383 20.75 14.15 -22.76
N PRO A 384 22.06 14.39 -22.54
CA PRO A 384 22.61 14.56 -21.21
C PRO A 384 22.24 15.95 -20.66
N VAL A 385 21.63 15.98 -19.45
CA VAL A 385 21.31 17.20 -18.71
C VAL A 385 22.15 17.34 -17.44
N THR A 386 22.67 16.22 -16.92
CA THR A 386 23.66 16.18 -15.83
C THR A 386 24.65 15.04 -16.10
N THR A 387 25.88 15.34 -16.32
CA THR A 387 26.97 14.34 -16.44
C THR A 387 27.39 13.85 -15.04
N VAL A 388 28.20 12.79 -14.98
CA VAL A 388 28.79 12.33 -13.70
C VAL A 388 29.67 13.42 -13.06
N SER A 389 30.42 14.20 -13.88
CA SER A 389 31.22 15.34 -13.41
C SER A 389 30.34 16.48 -12.87
N ASP A 390 29.20 16.77 -13.54
CA ASP A 390 28.23 17.77 -13.04
C ASP A 390 27.63 17.32 -11.70
N ALA A 391 27.24 16.04 -11.60
CA ALA A 391 26.73 15.46 -10.36
C ALA A 391 27.74 15.59 -9.21
N GLU A 392 29.01 15.31 -9.44
CA GLU A 392 30.08 15.52 -8.47
C GLU A 392 30.19 16.98 -8.03
N SER A 393 30.09 17.93 -8.96
CA SER A 393 30.14 19.36 -8.68
C SER A 393 28.95 19.83 -7.84
N ILE A 394 27.73 19.38 -8.18
CA ILE A 394 26.49 19.69 -7.44
C ILE A 394 26.58 19.13 -6.00
N ILE A 395 26.96 17.87 -5.83
CA ILE A 395 27.10 17.23 -4.52
C ILE A 395 28.14 17.96 -3.67
N SER A 396 29.28 18.33 -4.26
CA SER A 396 30.36 19.04 -3.55
C SER A 396 29.91 20.44 -3.11
N SER A 397 29.20 21.17 -3.98
CA SER A 397 28.64 22.48 -3.65
C SER A 397 27.64 22.41 -2.49
N LEU A 398 26.70 21.42 -2.53
CA LEU A 398 25.76 21.25 -1.43
C LEU A 398 26.44 20.88 -0.10
N LYS A 399 27.46 20.02 -0.13
CA LYS A 399 28.24 19.67 1.08
C LYS A 399 28.90 20.85 1.73
N THR A 400 29.27 21.88 0.99
CA THR A 400 29.85 23.11 1.54
C THR A 400 28.80 23.95 2.26
N ASN A 401 27.54 23.92 1.79
CA ASN A 401 26.47 24.78 2.26
C ASN A 401 25.53 24.09 3.27
N ILE A 402 25.49 22.76 3.29
CA ILE A 402 24.60 21.97 4.17
C ILE A 402 25.44 21.12 5.10
N ASN A 403 25.36 21.40 6.40
CA ASN A 403 26.13 20.69 7.44
C ASN A 403 25.43 19.39 7.93
N SER A 404 24.60 18.77 7.09
CA SER A 404 23.91 17.51 7.41
C SER A 404 24.22 16.42 6.38
N SER A 405 23.97 15.16 6.74
CA SER A 405 24.00 14.05 5.80
C SER A 405 22.82 14.15 4.83
N PHE A 406 22.98 13.70 3.60
CA PHE A 406 21.92 13.62 2.61
C PHE A 406 22.10 12.41 1.68
N SER A 407 21.02 11.97 1.06
CA SER A 407 21.05 10.94 0.04
C SER A 407 20.96 11.55 -1.35
N VAL A 408 21.53 10.84 -2.32
CA VAL A 408 21.51 11.21 -3.75
C VAL A 408 21.06 10.01 -4.55
N CYS A 409 20.04 10.18 -5.39
CA CYS A 409 19.56 9.19 -6.34
C CYS A 409 19.87 9.63 -7.76
N LEU A 410 20.68 8.86 -8.47
CA LEU A 410 21.00 9.08 -9.89
C LEU A 410 19.87 8.48 -10.74
N LYS A 411 18.98 9.32 -11.26
CA LYS A 411 17.87 8.94 -12.13
C LYS A 411 18.20 9.20 -13.60
N GLY A 412 17.97 8.21 -14.47
CA GLY A 412 18.24 8.34 -15.89
C GLY A 412 19.73 8.40 -16.25
N PHE A 413 20.61 7.78 -15.48
CA PHE A 413 22.03 7.63 -15.78
C PHE A 413 22.32 6.40 -16.64
N THR A 414 21.37 5.49 -16.80
CA THR A 414 21.47 4.33 -17.69
C THR A 414 21.35 4.71 -19.16
N HIS A 415 21.47 3.72 -20.04
CA HIS A 415 21.70 3.87 -21.48
C HIS A 415 20.76 4.86 -22.21
N GLN A 416 19.50 4.92 -21.84
CA GLN A 416 18.51 5.77 -22.53
C GLN A 416 18.12 7.03 -21.73
N GLY A 417 18.78 7.28 -20.61
CA GLY A 417 18.39 8.37 -19.72
C GLY A 417 17.09 8.05 -18.95
N ILE A 418 16.37 9.08 -18.52
CA ILE A 418 14.99 8.89 -18.05
C ILE A 418 14.18 8.45 -19.26
N ASN A 419 13.72 7.22 -19.23
CA ASN A 419 12.85 6.64 -20.24
C ASN A 419 12.00 5.57 -19.56
N ILE A 420 10.72 5.55 -19.86
CA ILE A 420 9.86 4.48 -19.41
C ILE A 420 10.25 3.19 -20.11
N GLY A 421 10.58 2.16 -19.32
CA GLY A 421 10.90 0.85 -19.84
C GLY A 421 12.32 0.70 -20.38
N ASP A 422 13.30 1.31 -19.72
CA ASP A 422 14.71 1.05 -20.03
C ASP A 422 15.24 -0.20 -19.31
N LEU A 423 14.98 -1.38 -19.87
CA LEU A 423 15.73 -2.61 -19.55
C LEU A 423 17.01 -2.71 -20.39
N GLY A 424 17.42 -1.62 -21.04
CA GLY A 424 18.45 -1.62 -22.07
C GLY A 424 19.87 -1.83 -21.56
N GLY A 425 20.70 -2.47 -22.37
CA GLY A 425 22.15 -2.42 -22.31
C GLY A 425 22.79 -2.92 -21.02
N ASP A 426 22.32 -4.00 -20.40
CA ASP A 426 22.82 -4.53 -19.11
C ASP A 426 22.79 -3.50 -17.97
N PHE A 427 21.84 -2.57 -18.00
CA PHE A 427 21.76 -1.43 -17.08
C PHE A 427 23.05 -0.62 -17.04
N ALA A 428 23.74 -0.50 -18.17
CA ALA A 428 24.99 0.20 -18.27
C ALA A 428 24.81 1.71 -18.18
N LEU A 429 25.81 2.39 -17.60
CA LEU A 429 25.93 3.85 -17.63
C LEU A 429 25.95 4.33 -19.08
N SER A 430 25.19 5.39 -19.40
CA SER A 430 25.20 6.04 -20.69
C SER A 430 26.57 6.70 -20.97
N SER A 431 27.18 6.37 -22.09
CA SER A 431 28.47 6.97 -22.51
C SER A 431 28.39 8.49 -22.76
N LYS A 432 27.18 9.03 -22.93
CA LYS A 432 26.93 10.47 -23.05
C LYS A 432 26.89 11.20 -21.71
N ILE A 433 26.66 10.45 -20.62
CA ILE A 433 26.56 10.99 -19.26
C ILE A 433 27.89 10.84 -18.53
N GLY A 434 28.64 9.77 -18.80
CA GLY A 434 29.91 9.54 -18.16
C GLY A 434 30.51 8.18 -18.49
N ASN A 435 31.57 7.83 -17.79
CA ASN A 435 32.25 6.57 -17.96
C ASN A 435 32.40 5.82 -16.61
N LYS A 436 32.83 4.56 -16.69
CA LYS A 436 33.01 3.69 -15.52
C LYS A 436 33.96 4.28 -14.46
N LYS A 437 35.05 4.92 -14.88
CA LYS A 437 36.07 5.48 -13.96
C LYS A 437 35.49 6.65 -13.18
N GLU A 438 34.78 7.56 -13.86
CA GLU A 438 34.13 8.71 -13.23
C GLU A 438 33.07 8.29 -12.25
N LEU A 439 32.17 7.36 -12.61
CA LEU A 439 31.11 6.92 -11.68
C LEU A 439 31.67 6.19 -10.45
N LYS A 440 32.74 5.38 -10.61
CA LYS A 440 33.43 4.77 -9.47
C LYS A 440 34.06 5.83 -8.55
N ALA A 441 34.72 6.84 -9.14
CA ALA A 441 35.32 7.91 -8.34
C ALA A 441 34.25 8.70 -7.57
N LEU A 442 33.10 8.99 -8.19
CA LEU A 442 31.96 9.62 -7.53
C LEU A 442 31.43 8.75 -6.36
N ALA A 443 31.26 7.45 -6.58
CA ALA A 443 30.80 6.53 -5.54
C ALA A 443 31.76 6.47 -4.34
N GLU A 444 33.07 6.41 -4.59
CA GLU A 444 34.09 6.45 -3.56
C GLU A 444 34.12 7.78 -2.80
N LYS A 445 33.97 8.90 -3.49
CA LYS A 445 33.92 10.24 -2.88
C LYS A 445 32.68 10.39 -2.00
N CYS A 446 31.51 9.95 -2.46
CA CYS A 446 30.27 9.96 -1.68
C CYS A 446 30.40 9.10 -0.42
N SER A 447 30.96 7.91 -0.52
CA SER A 447 31.19 7.03 0.63
C SER A 447 32.09 7.67 1.69
N LYS A 448 33.19 8.36 1.27
CA LYS A 448 34.10 9.07 2.18
C LYS A 448 33.48 10.30 2.82
N SER A 449 32.51 10.94 2.17
CA SER A 449 31.84 12.16 2.66
C SER A 449 30.53 11.89 3.37
N ASN A 450 30.24 10.64 3.75
CA ASN A 450 28.98 10.23 4.38
C ASN A 450 27.72 10.68 3.59
N THR A 451 27.82 10.63 2.26
CA THR A 451 26.71 10.86 1.34
C THR A 451 26.28 9.51 0.78
N GLU A 452 25.01 9.16 0.91
CA GLU A 452 24.51 7.91 0.38
C GLU A 452 24.19 8.08 -1.10
N LEU A 453 24.86 7.32 -1.95
CA LEU A 453 24.64 7.34 -3.40
C LEU A 453 23.87 6.11 -3.85
N TYR A 454 22.70 6.34 -4.44
CA TYR A 454 21.86 5.34 -5.07
C TYR A 454 21.81 5.56 -6.59
N MET A 455 21.65 4.49 -7.34
CA MET A 455 21.33 4.56 -8.77
C MET A 455 19.99 3.89 -9.03
N ASN A 456 19.11 4.57 -9.75
CA ASN A 456 17.78 4.10 -10.07
C ASN A 456 17.79 3.14 -11.26
N TYR A 457 17.03 2.07 -11.14
CA TYR A 457 16.80 1.07 -12.18
C TYR A 457 15.31 0.73 -12.26
N ASP A 458 14.74 0.80 -13.46
CA ASP A 458 13.40 0.28 -13.73
C ASP A 458 13.52 -1.16 -14.23
N ILE A 459 13.05 -2.12 -13.44
CA ILE A 459 13.07 -3.54 -13.78
C ILE A 459 11.69 -4.13 -14.02
N VAL A 460 10.67 -3.27 -14.04
CA VAL A 460 9.26 -3.66 -14.19
C VAL A 460 8.77 -3.38 -15.60
N ARG A 461 9.15 -2.25 -16.19
CA ARG A 461 8.65 -1.77 -17.47
C ARG A 461 9.70 -1.87 -18.57
N PHE A 462 9.30 -2.23 -19.78
CA PHE A 462 10.18 -2.20 -20.94
C PHE A 462 9.43 -1.86 -22.23
N SER A 463 10.07 -1.10 -23.11
CA SER A 463 9.49 -0.62 -24.38
C SER A 463 9.81 -1.49 -25.58
N LYS A 464 10.89 -2.28 -25.50
CA LYS A 464 11.34 -3.19 -26.56
C LYS A 464 12.15 -4.35 -25.98
N SER A 465 12.25 -5.43 -26.72
CA SER A 465 13.10 -6.56 -26.33
C SER A 465 14.55 -6.11 -26.17
N SER A 466 15.13 -6.29 -25.00
CA SER A 466 16.52 -5.93 -24.69
C SER A 466 16.99 -6.60 -23.40
N ASN A 467 18.27 -6.55 -23.13
CA ASN A 467 18.89 -7.06 -21.90
C ASN A 467 18.59 -8.53 -21.61
N GLY A 468 18.37 -9.34 -22.66
CA GLY A 468 18.02 -10.75 -22.55
C GLY A 468 16.56 -11.02 -22.23
N PHE A 469 15.70 -10.00 -22.21
CA PHE A 469 14.24 -10.12 -22.11
C PHE A 469 13.58 -9.87 -23.46
N SER A 470 12.54 -10.66 -23.76
CA SER A 470 11.82 -10.60 -25.01
C SER A 470 10.40 -10.08 -24.79
N LYS A 471 10.02 -9.03 -25.53
CA LYS A 471 8.66 -8.54 -25.56
C LYS A 471 7.62 -9.65 -25.78
N ASN A 472 7.88 -10.59 -26.66
CA ASN A 472 6.91 -11.62 -27.02
C ASN A 472 6.82 -12.75 -25.98
N PHE A 473 7.93 -12.99 -25.24
CA PHE A 473 8.02 -14.13 -24.32
C PHE A 473 8.00 -13.74 -22.85
N ASP A 474 8.39 -12.52 -22.50
CA ASP A 474 8.57 -12.09 -21.12
C ASP A 474 7.61 -10.97 -20.70
N SER A 475 6.71 -10.52 -21.60
CA SER A 475 5.62 -9.59 -21.24
C SER A 475 4.49 -10.28 -20.51
N VAL A 476 3.84 -9.53 -19.63
CA VAL A 476 2.59 -9.89 -18.95
C VAL A 476 1.46 -10.10 -19.96
N ILE A 477 0.63 -11.10 -19.70
CA ILE A 477 -0.65 -11.35 -20.36
C ILE A 477 -1.78 -11.07 -19.36
N ASN A 478 -2.76 -10.24 -19.74
CA ASN A 478 -3.91 -9.92 -18.88
C ASN A 478 -4.95 -11.05 -18.85
N ALA A 479 -6.01 -10.91 -18.03
CA ALA A 479 -7.07 -11.88 -17.88
C ALA A 479 -7.87 -12.15 -19.20
N GLY A 480 -7.83 -11.21 -20.15
CA GLY A 480 -8.40 -11.35 -21.50
C GLY A 480 -7.47 -11.99 -22.52
N GLU A 481 -6.36 -12.62 -22.08
CA GLU A 481 -5.35 -13.27 -22.92
C GLU A 481 -4.62 -12.35 -23.90
N GLN A 482 -4.59 -11.05 -23.60
CA GLN A 482 -3.87 -10.05 -24.39
C GLN A 482 -2.61 -9.60 -23.69
N THR A 483 -1.59 -9.19 -24.47
CA THR A 483 -0.39 -8.57 -23.90
C THR A 483 -0.76 -7.26 -23.21
N ALA A 484 -0.45 -7.16 -21.91
CA ALA A 484 -0.68 -5.95 -21.15
C ALA A 484 0.19 -4.82 -21.67
N THR A 485 -0.42 -3.69 -21.97
CA THR A 485 0.23 -2.48 -22.48
C THR A 485 -0.10 -1.30 -21.62
N GLN A 486 0.86 -0.42 -21.41
CA GLN A 486 0.71 0.83 -20.70
C GLN A 486 1.18 2.00 -21.56
N TYR A 487 0.63 3.18 -21.29
CA TYR A 487 0.96 4.42 -22.02
C TYR A 487 1.12 5.57 -21.03
N LEU A 488 1.83 6.61 -21.42
CA LEU A 488 1.63 7.92 -20.82
C LEU A 488 0.41 8.58 -21.49
N TYR A 489 -0.27 9.41 -20.72
CA TYR A 489 -1.44 10.14 -21.17
C TYR A 489 -1.16 11.63 -21.19
N ASP A 490 -1.67 12.30 -22.20
CA ASP A 490 -1.79 13.75 -22.20
C ASP A 490 -3.14 14.10 -21.53
N ILE A 491 -3.05 14.63 -20.31
CA ILE A 491 -4.22 14.96 -19.49
C ILE A 491 -5.05 16.08 -20.12
N ALA A 492 -4.38 17.04 -20.78
CA ALA A 492 -5.04 18.20 -21.39
C ALA A 492 -6.02 17.81 -22.52
N VAL A 493 -5.64 16.82 -23.32
CA VAL A 493 -6.44 16.30 -24.43
C VAL A 493 -7.07 14.94 -24.15
N ARG A 494 -6.87 14.39 -22.95
CA ARG A 494 -7.38 13.10 -22.48
C ARG A 494 -7.10 11.95 -23.46
N SER A 495 -5.89 11.91 -23.99
CA SER A 495 -5.52 10.90 -24.98
C SER A 495 -4.20 10.20 -24.64
N LYS A 496 -4.04 8.97 -25.14
CA LYS A 496 -2.79 8.22 -25.06
C LYS A 496 -1.72 8.88 -25.90
N ILE A 497 -0.50 8.92 -25.38
CA ILE A 497 0.67 9.27 -26.17
C ILE A 497 1.23 7.98 -26.75
N GLU A 498 0.74 7.56 -27.91
CA GLU A 498 0.99 6.25 -28.53
C GLU A 498 2.47 5.86 -28.61
N LYS A 499 3.37 6.81 -28.84
CA LYS A 499 4.83 6.57 -28.89
C LYS A 499 5.46 6.17 -27.54
N THR A 500 4.70 6.27 -26.44
CA THR A 500 5.15 5.92 -25.08
C THR A 500 4.75 4.52 -24.67
N ILE A 501 4.24 3.71 -25.60
CA ILE A 501 3.85 2.33 -25.31
C ILE A 501 4.97 1.57 -24.60
N HIS A 502 4.62 0.92 -23.49
CA HIS A 502 5.53 0.05 -22.79
C HIS A 502 4.77 -1.18 -22.25
N TYR A 503 5.53 -2.18 -21.89
CA TYR A 503 5.06 -3.49 -21.46
C TYR A 503 5.52 -3.74 -20.01
N LEU A 504 4.83 -4.63 -19.32
CA LEU A 504 5.21 -5.08 -17.99
C LEU A 504 6.00 -6.38 -18.10
N LEU A 505 7.08 -6.49 -17.33
CA LEU A 505 7.89 -7.71 -17.26
C LEU A 505 7.14 -8.77 -16.44
N SER A 506 7.03 -10.01 -16.95
CA SER A 506 6.43 -11.11 -16.21
C SER A 506 7.05 -11.26 -14.80
N PRO A 507 6.25 -11.43 -13.73
CA PRO A 507 6.76 -11.63 -12.38
C PRO A 507 7.84 -12.72 -12.29
N SER A 508 7.73 -13.77 -13.10
CA SER A 508 8.72 -14.87 -13.18
C SER A 508 10.14 -14.41 -13.58
N LYS A 509 10.30 -13.19 -14.07
CA LYS A 509 11.58 -12.62 -14.55
C LYS A 509 12.14 -11.51 -13.66
N ILE A 510 11.40 -11.05 -12.66
CA ILE A 510 11.80 -9.93 -11.79
C ILE A 510 13.08 -10.23 -11.03
N VAL A 511 13.22 -11.46 -10.50
CA VAL A 511 14.42 -11.88 -9.76
C VAL A 511 15.66 -11.93 -10.68
N ASP A 512 15.50 -12.36 -11.93
CA ASP A 512 16.58 -12.35 -12.91
C ASP A 512 17.02 -10.92 -13.26
N ALA A 513 16.05 -10.01 -13.39
CA ALA A 513 16.35 -8.57 -13.61
C ALA A 513 17.10 -7.98 -12.40
N ALA A 514 16.68 -8.27 -11.18
CA ALA A 514 17.38 -7.84 -9.95
C ALA A 514 18.83 -8.36 -9.88
N GLN A 515 19.09 -9.60 -10.32
CA GLN A 515 20.46 -10.12 -10.40
C GLN A 515 21.33 -9.33 -11.41
N LYS A 516 20.77 -8.90 -12.52
CA LYS A 516 21.48 -8.04 -13.49
C LYS A 516 21.74 -6.65 -12.91
N VAL A 517 20.81 -6.09 -12.14
CA VAL A 517 21.01 -4.83 -11.39
C VAL A 517 22.18 -4.97 -10.42
N ASN A 518 22.22 -6.04 -9.61
CA ASN A 518 23.36 -6.29 -8.71
C ASN A 518 24.70 -6.30 -9.44
N LYS A 519 24.80 -6.99 -10.60
CA LYS A 519 26.02 -7.00 -11.43
C LYS A 519 26.38 -5.61 -11.92
N SER A 520 25.40 -4.80 -12.31
CA SER A 520 25.63 -3.42 -12.73
C SER A 520 26.12 -2.55 -11.56
N ALA A 521 25.47 -2.63 -10.41
CA ALA A 521 25.86 -1.88 -9.22
C ALA A 521 27.28 -2.24 -8.74
N GLU A 522 27.64 -3.51 -8.71
CA GLU A 522 28.99 -4.00 -8.40
C GLU A 522 30.04 -3.48 -9.43
N LYS A 523 29.69 -3.49 -10.73
CA LYS A 523 30.55 -2.98 -11.80
C LYS A 523 30.98 -1.52 -11.57
N TYR A 524 30.09 -0.72 -11.01
CA TYR A 524 30.33 0.71 -10.74
C TYR A 524 30.68 1.02 -9.28
N SER A 525 30.78 0.01 -8.41
CA SER A 525 31.05 0.14 -6.96
C SER A 525 30.02 0.99 -6.24
N LEU A 526 28.76 0.90 -6.64
CA LEU A 526 27.64 1.63 -6.03
C LEU A 526 27.29 1.00 -4.66
N GLY A 527 27.13 1.85 -3.64
CA GLY A 527 26.68 1.43 -2.31
C GLY A 527 25.18 1.21 -2.22
N GLY A 528 24.40 1.87 -3.09
CA GLY A 528 22.94 1.83 -3.07
C GLY A 528 22.30 1.62 -4.45
N VAL A 529 21.14 0.98 -4.42
CA VAL A 529 20.25 0.72 -5.57
C VAL A 529 18.89 1.32 -5.26
N SER A 530 18.26 1.99 -6.23
CA SER A 530 16.87 2.43 -6.17
C SER A 530 16.02 1.62 -7.15
N LEU A 531 14.88 1.09 -6.66
CA LEU A 531 13.93 0.33 -7.46
C LEU A 531 12.53 0.97 -7.33
N ASP A 532 12.34 2.10 -8.03
CA ASP A 532 11.12 2.91 -7.88
C ASP A 532 9.85 2.12 -8.22
N THR A 533 9.72 1.67 -9.48
CA THR A 533 8.51 1.02 -9.99
C THR A 533 8.17 -0.29 -9.28
N LEU A 534 9.17 -1.08 -8.93
CA LEU A 534 8.97 -2.32 -8.18
C LEU A 534 8.38 -2.07 -6.79
N SER A 535 8.57 -0.85 -6.23
CA SER A 535 8.14 -0.51 -4.88
C SER A 535 6.64 -0.28 -4.75
N TYR A 536 5.98 0.20 -5.82
CA TYR A 536 4.57 0.59 -5.77
C TYR A 536 3.67 -0.07 -6.81
N MET A 537 4.20 -0.53 -7.95
CA MET A 537 3.39 -1.22 -8.95
C MET A 537 3.06 -2.64 -8.48
N SER A 538 1.84 -3.08 -8.78
CA SER A 538 1.39 -4.47 -8.52
C SER A 538 0.50 -4.91 -9.67
N TYR A 539 0.73 -6.12 -10.22
CA TYR A 539 -0.01 -6.62 -11.37
C TYR A 539 -0.08 -8.15 -11.41
N SER A 540 -1.08 -8.65 -12.10
CA SER A 540 -1.28 -10.06 -12.41
C SER A 540 -0.61 -10.45 -13.73
N ASP A 541 -0.35 -11.77 -13.95
CA ASP A 541 0.15 -12.31 -15.21
C ASP A 541 -0.52 -13.66 -15.50
N TYR A 542 -1.39 -13.70 -16.48
CA TYR A 542 -2.14 -14.89 -16.89
C TYR A 542 -1.38 -15.78 -17.89
N LYS A 543 -0.12 -15.43 -18.16
CA LYS A 543 0.75 -16.27 -18.97
C LYS A 543 1.04 -17.56 -18.23
N ASN A 544 0.92 -18.70 -18.93
CA ASN A 544 1.12 -20.04 -18.34
C ASN A 544 0.25 -20.31 -17.10
N LYS A 545 -0.99 -19.84 -17.13
CA LYS A 545 -1.95 -19.95 -16.03
C LYS A 545 -2.11 -21.35 -15.44
N GLU A 546 -1.92 -22.40 -16.23
CA GLU A 546 -2.02 -23.78 -15.79
C GLU A 546 -0.86 -24.23 -14.88
N ASN A 547 0.30 -23.57 -14.96
CA ASN A 547 1.53 -23.94 -14.28
C ASN A 547 2.13 -22.81 -13.42
N SER A 548 1.41 -21.73 -13.18
CA SER A 548 1.96 -20.57 -12.49
C SER A 548 0.92 -19.93 -11.56
N ASN A 549 1.37 -19.43 -10.43
CA ASN A 549 0.55 -18.67 -9.48
C ASN A 549 0.57 -17.14 -9.76
N TYR A 550 1.07 -16.71 -10.93
CA TYR A 550 1.25 -15.29 -11.24
C TYR A 550 -0.02 -14.63 -11.77
N TYR A 551 -1.09 -15.38 -12.05
CA TYR A 551 -2.38 -14.82 -12.43
C TYR A 551 -3.05 -13.98 -11.33
N ALA A 552 -2.52 -13.99 -10.11
CA ALA A 552 -2.90 -13.08 -9.03
C ALA A 552 -1.76 -12.09 -8.74
N LYS A 553 -2.11 -10.88 -8.32
CA LYS A 553 -1.13 -9.84 -7.91
C LYS A 553 -0.18 -10.31 -6.80
N SER A 554 -0.59 -11.27 -5.96
CA SER A 554 0.26 -11.89 -4.93
C SER A 554 1.49 -12.60 -5.52
N GLY A 555 1.40 -13.10 -6.74
CA GLY A 555 2.56 -13.67 -7.46
C GLY A 555 3.62 -12.61 -7.76
N PHE A 556 3.20 -11.40 -8.13
CA PHE A 556 4.11 -10.27 -8.34
C PHE A 556 4.79 -9.84 -7.03
N SER A 557 4.02 -9.59 -5.96
CA SER A 557 4.60 -9.13 -4.69
C SER A 557 5.56 -10.18 -4.09
N GLY A 558 5.26 -11.46 -4.25
CA GLY A 558 6.17 -12.54 -3.85
C GLY A 558 7.52 -12.52 -4.59
N GLU A 559 7.53 -12.27 -5.90
CA GLU A 559 8.77 -12.15 -6.67
C GLU A 559 9.49 -10.81 -6.40
N ALA A 560 8.73 -9.74 -6.17
CA ALA A 560 9.29 -8.44 -5.78
C ALA A 560 10.04 -8.54 -4.44
N MET A 561 9.46 -9.19 -3.43
CA MET A 561 10.12 -9.41 -2.13
C MET A 561 11.43 -10.18 -2.28
N LYS A 562 11.45 -11.26 -3.07
CA LYS A 562 12.69 -12.01 -3.39
C LYS A 562 13.73 -11.14 -4.09
N ALA A 563 13.30 -10.23 -4.97
CA ALA A 563 14.20 -9.30 -5.65
C ALA A 563 14.80 -8.29 -4.66
N PHE A 564 13.99 -7.72 -3.75
CA PHE A 564 14.48 -6.85 -2.68
C PHE A 564 15.47 -7.54 -1.77
N GLU A 565 15.23 -8.76 -1.35
CA GLU A 565 16.17 -9.58 -0.57
C GLU A 565 17.51 -9.74 -1.30
N LYS A 566 17.49 -10.03 -2.60
CA LYS A 566 18.72 -10.16 -3.41
C LYS A 566 19.51 -8.87 -3.51
N ILE A 567 18.84 -7.72 -3.63
CA ILE A 567 19.49 -6.41 -3.63
C ILE A 567 20.06 -6.11 -2.24
N LYS A 568 19.26 -6.26 -1.19
CA LYS A 568 19.66 -6.01 0.22
C LYS A 568 20.84 -6.84 0.67
N ALA A 569 21.05 -8.02 0.12
CA ALA A 569 22.19 -8.88 0.45
C ALA A 569 23.54 -8.25 0.07
N LYS A 570 23.56 -7.22 -0.81
CA LYS A 570 24.77 -6.62 -1.36
C LYS A 570 24.81 -5.10 -1.31
N HIS A 571 23.64 -4.45 -1.40
CA HIS A 571 23.51 -3.00 -1.54
C HIS A 571 22.44 -2.45 -0.58
N LYS A 572 22.54 -1.16 -0.25
CA LYS A 572 21.41 -0.43 0.34
C LYS A 572 20.28 -0.30 -0.66
N LEU A 573 19.05 -0.32 -0.19
CA LEU A 573 17.85 -0.24 -1.02
C LEU A 573 17.08 1.06 -0.76
N MET A 574 16.89 1.84 -1.82
CA MET A 574 15.94 2.95 -1.86
C MET A 574 14.66 2.51 -2.55
N THR A 575 13.53 2.82 -1.95
CA THR A 575 12.19 2.59 -2.52
C THR A 575 11.47 3.93 -2.67
N THR A 576 10.43 3.96 -3.51
CA THR A 576 9.66 5.18 -3.81
C THR A 576 8.18 4.89 -3.62
N SER A 577 7.46 5.75 -2.89
CA SER A 577 6.01 5.60 -2.63
C SER A 577 5.62 4.16 -2.25
N ALA A 578 6.40 3.60 -1.32
CA ALA A 578 6.45 2.15 -1.08
C ALA A 578 5.15 1.57 -0.52
N ASN A 579 4.67 0.52 -1.15
CA ASN A 579 3.65 -0.37 -0.57
C ASN A 579 4.24 -1.15 0.61
N ALA A 580 3.40 -1.68 1.51
CA ALA A 580 3.87 -2.38 2.71
C ALA A 580 4.87 -3.52 2.40
N TYR A 581 4.65 -4.30 1.31
CA TYR A 581 5.52 -5.39 0.90
C TYR A 581 6.95 -4.94 0.53
N SER A 582 7.14 -3.67 0.14
CA SER A 582 8.43 -3.09 -0.24
C SER A 582 9.04 -2.22 0.86
N ALA A 583 8.22 -1.53 1.64
CA ALA A 583 8.64 -0.61 2.70
C ALA A 583 9.50 -1.31 3.77
N VAL A 584 9.17 -2.56 4.11
CA VAL A 584 9.89 -3.36 5.12
C VAL A 584 11.32 -3.73 4.71
N PHE A 585 11.67 -3.63 3.42
CA PHE A 585 13.02 -3.86 2.91
C PHE A 585 13.84 -2.57 2.74
N ALA A 586 13.20 -1.40 2.81
CA ALA A 586 13.83 -0.14 2.47
C ALA A 586 14.87 0.30 3.50
N ASP A 587 15.99 0.89 3.04
CA ASP A 587 16.92 1.70 3.85
C ASP A 587 16.54 3.18 3.82
N ILE A 588 15.72 3.58 2.84
CA ILE A 588 15.07 4.88 2.72
C ILE A 588 13.85 4.75 1.80
N ILE A 589 12.76 5.43 2.16
CA ILE A 589 11.56 5.56 1.32
C ILE A 589 11.45 7.01 0.87
N THR A 590 11.43 7.25 -0.44
CA THR A 590 11.20 8.57 -1.03
C THR A 590 9.76 8.72 -1.52
N ASP A 591 9.32 9.95 -1.75
CA ASP A 591 7.98 10.26 -2.25
C ASP A 591 6.85 9.61 -1.41
N VAL A 592 7.00 9.64 -0.06
CA VAL A 592 5.94 9.11 0.82
C VAL A 592 4.66 9.91 0.69
N PRO A 593 3.47 9.28 0.80
CA PRO A 593 2.20 9.99 0.72
C PRO A 593 2.02 10.92 1.93
N PHE A 594 1.52 12.14 1.71
CA PHE A 594 1.17 13.10 2.77
C PHE A 594 -0.31 13.46 2.82
N CYS A 595 -1.05 13.12 1.78
CA CYS A 595 -2.48 13.36 1.67
C CYS A 595 -3.21 12.03 1.41
N SER A 596 -4.51 12.09 1.52
CA SER A 596 -5.44 11.06 1.05
C SER A 596 -5.86 11.34 -0.41
N SER A 597 -6.76 10.52 -0.97
CA SER A 597 -7.36 10.78 -2.28
C SER A 597 -8.30 11.99 -2.29
N GLY A 598 -8.49 12.67 -1.15
CA GLY A 598 -9.30 13.90 -1.07
C GLY A 598 -10.80 13.68 -1.28
N GLU A 599 -11.30 12.47 -1.01
CA GLU A 599 -12.72 12.19 -1.13
C GLU A 599 -13.54 13.07 -0.16
N TYR A 600 -14.68 13.58 -0.60
CA TYR A 600 -15.54 14.43 0.22
C TYR A 600 -16.09 13.74 1.48
N LEU A 601 -16.04 12.43 1.54
CA LEU A 601 -16.37 11.61 2.72
C LEU A 601 -15.35 11.72 3.84
N PHE A 602 -14.12 12.10 3.52
CA PHE A 602 -13.03 12.15 4.49
C PHE A 602 -13.12 13.43 5.32
N SER A 603 -13.25 13.25 6.63
CA SER A 603 -13.36 14.38 7.57
C SER A 603 -12.01 15.03 7.82
N ASN A 604 -10.93 14.25 7.88
CA ASN A 604 -9.56 14.70 8.09
C ASN A 604 -8.55 13.74 7.51
N GLU A 605 -7.43 14.29 7.03
CA GLU A 605 -6.21 13.56 6.67
C GLU A 605 -5.29 13.41 7.87
N ILE A 606 -4.61 12.27 8.00
CA ILE A 606 -3.70 11.97 9.10
C ILE A 606 -2.39 11.36 8.57
N PRO A 607 -1.25 11.58 9.25
CA PRO A 607 0.07 11.06 8.83
C PRO A 607 0.27 9.59 9.26
N PHE A 608 -0.71 8.72 8.99
CA PHE A 608 -0.69 7.34 9.47
C PHE A 608 0.49 6.54 8.91
N TYR A 609 0.82 6.73 7.62
CA TYR A 609 1.98 6.08 7.01
C TYR A 609 3.28 6.45 7.76
N GLN A 610 3.46 7.73 8.06
CA GLN A 610 4.61 8.23 8.81
C GLN A 610 4.61 7.70 10.24
N MET A 611 3.45 7.64 10.90
CA MET A 611 3.33 7.08 12.25
C MET A 611 3.76 5.61 12.31
N VAL A 612 3.55 4.84 11.24
CA VAL A 612 3.98 3.43 11.16
C VAL A 612 5.50 3.32 11.03
N PHE A 613 6.14 4.09 10.14
CA PHE A 613 7.54 3.87 9.75
C PHE A 613 8.56 4.80 10.40
N LYS A 614 8.17 5.95 10.98
CA LYS A 614 9.10 6.88 11.65
C LYS A 614 9.84 6.18 12.79
N GLY A 615 11.18 6.35 12.81
CA GLY A 615 12.10 5.69 13.74
C GLY A 615 12.55 4.28 13.29
N TYR A 616 12.01 3.76 12.19
CA TYR A 616 12.38 2.46 11.60
C TYR A 616 12.94 2.58 10.19
N VAL A 617 12.32 3.40 9.34
CA VAL A 617 12.79 3.64 7.98
C VAL A 617 12.82 5.16 7.75
N PRO A 618 13.97 5.73 7.37
CA PRO A 618 14.04 7.13 6.94
C PRO A 618 13.11 7.38 5.75
N MET A 619 12.39 8.49 5.79
CA MET A 619 11.41 8.86 4.78
C MET A 619 11.65 10.27 4.28
N THR A 620 11.35 10.54 2.99
CA THR A 620 11.39 11.89 2.43
C THR A 620 10.15 12.19 1.57
N SER A 621 9.83 13.48 1.47
CA SER A 621 8.71 13.97 0.69
C SER A 621 8.84 13.74 -0.82
N LYS A 622 7.77 14.01 -1.57
CA LYS A 622 7.86 14.36 -3.00
C LYS A 622 8.78 15.57 -3.17
N SER A 623 9.30 15.78 -4.38
CA SER A 623 10.23 16.88 -4.64
C SER A 623 9.59 18.25 -4.46
N LEU A 624 10.11 19.08 -3.55
CA LEU A 624 9.54 20.38 -3.20
C LEU A 624 9.45 21.31 -4.42
N ASN A 625 10.49 21.34 -5.25
CA ASN A 625 10.52 22.19 -6.45
C ASN A 625 9.58 21.75 -7.58
N LEU A 626 8.89 20.63 -7.43
CA LEU A 626 7.87 20.13 -8.36
C LEU A 626 6.47 20.13 -7.74
N ALA A 627 6.33 20.66 -6.51
CA ALA A 627 5.07 20.72 -5.80
C ALA A 627 4.31 22.02 -6.14
N ASP A 628 2.98 21.93 -6.15
CA ASP A 628 2.09 23.09 -6.33
C ASP A 628 2.14 24.03 -5.11
N ASP A 629 2.23 23.47 -3.91
CA ASP A 629 2.34 24.20 -2.64
C ASP A 629 3.53 23.71 -1.81
N VAL A 630 4.66 24.38 -1.97
CA VAL A 630 5.92 24.08 -1.30
C VAL A 630 5.81 24.19 0.22
N GLN A 631 5.09 25.24 0.73
CA GLN A 631 4.97 25.48 2.15
C GLN A 631 4.12 24.41 2.84
N LYS A 632 3.01 24.03 2.23
CA LYS A 632 2.16 22.93 2.73
C LYS A 632 2.94 21.60 2.75
N LEU A 633 3.70 21.31 1.68
CA LEU A 633 4.49 20.07 1.61
C LEU A 633 5.61 20.06 2.67
N LEU A 634 6.22 21.21 2.96
CA LEU A 634 7.21 21.35 4.04
C LEU A 634 6.58 21.11 5.42
N LEU A 635 5.39 21.67 5.67
CA LEU A 635 4.65 21.44 6.91
C LEU A 635 4.25 19.98 7.10
N ASN A 636 3.81 19.32 6.03
CA ASN A 636 3.51 17.88 6.06
C ASN A 636 4.76 17.06 6.41
N ALA A 637 5.93 17.46 5.90
CA ALA A 637 7.20 16.81 6.23
C ALA A 637 7.55 16.99 7.72
N VAL A 638 7.32 18.17 8.26
CA VAL A 638 7.50 18.45 9.70
C VAL A 638 6.50 17.66 10.55
N GLU A 639 5.20 17.69 10.24
CA GLU A 639 4.16 16.92 10.94
C GLU A 639 4.47 15.42 11.00
N GLY A 640 4.91 14.84 9.87
CA GLY A 640 5.24 13.42 9.77
C GLY A 640 6.67 13.06 10.20
N GLY A 641 7.50 14.04 10.60
CA GLY A 641 8.91 13.80 10.94
C GLY A 641 9.74 13.24 9.79
N THR A 642 9.48 13.67 8.56
CA THR A 642 10.15 13.18 7.33
C THR A 642 11.06 14.23 6.72
N GLY A 643 12.13 13.81 6.04
CA GLY A 643 12.98 14.69 5.26
C GLY A 643 12.27 15.24 4.01
N ILE A 644 12.97 16.11 3.31
CA ILE A 644 12.49 16.72 2.06
C ILE A 644 13.27 16.20 0.87
N SER A 645 12.68 16.28 -0.32
CA SER A 645 13.33 15.91 -1.58
C SER A 645 13.37 17.08 -2.56
N TYR A 646 14.36 17.03 -3.46
CA TYR A 646 14.44 17.90 -4.63
C TYR A 646 14.83 17.09 -5.86
N THR A 647 14.27 17.45 -7.00
CA THR A 647 14.70 16.95 -8.32
C THR A 647 15.52 18.01 -9.02
N VAL A 648 16.73 17.64 -9.46
CA VAL A 648 17.74 18.59 -9.91
C VAL A 648 18.40 18.12 -11.20
N MET A 649 18.68 19.05 -12.09
CA MET A 649 19.55 18.87 -13.26
C MET A 649 20.58 19.99 -13.35
N ASN A 650 21.69 19.75 -14.04
CA ASN A 650 22.71 20.77 -14.23
C ASN A 650 22.28 21.86 -15.21
N LYS A 651 21.59 21.47 -16.29
CA LYS A 651 21.14 22.40 -17.33
C LYS A 651 19.82 21.98 -17.95
N TRP A 652 19.03 22.96 -18.38
CA TRP A 652 17.86 22.80 -19.21
C TRP A 652 18.21 22.73 -20.70
N ASP A 653 17.43 22.00 -21.49
CA ASP A 653 17.50 21.99 -22.95
C ASP A 653 16.06 22.06 -23.50
N ASN A 654 15.83 22.97 -24.43
CA ASN A 654 14.52 23.24 -25.00
C ASN A 654 13.91 22.05 -25.76
N SER A 655 14.69 21.05 -26.16
CA SER A 655 14.16 19.81 -26.73
C SER A 655 13.34 18.96 -25.73
N LEU A 656 13.38 19.32 -24.46
CA LEU A 656 12.53 18.70 -23.41
C LEU A 656 11.11 19.26 -23.39
N ILE A 657 10.84 20.44 -23.98
CA ILE A 657 9.53 21.10 -23.97
C ILE A 657 8.45 20.18 -24.60
N ASP A 658 8.79 19.58 -25.75
CA ASP A 658 7.88 18.69 -26.50
C ASP A 658 7.96 17.22 -26.04
N SER A 659 8.39 16.99 -24.80
CA SER A 659 8.53 15.66 -24.22
C SER A 659 7.77 15.55 -22.89
N PRO A 660 7.52 14.33 -22.38
CA PRO A 660 6.96 14.13 -21.04
C PRO A 660 7.80 14.74 -19.91
N TYR A 661 9.07 15.09 -20.20
CA TYR A 661 10.04 15.62 -19.23
C TYR A 661 10.00 17.14 -19.08
N ARG A 662 9.04 17.84 -19.74
CA ARG A 662 8.79 19.27 -19.53
C ARG A 662 8.53 19.66 -18.07
N VAL A 663 8.06 18.71 -17.27
CA VAL A 663 7.82 18.88 -15.82
C VAL A 663 9.08 19.26 -15.03
N PHE A 664 10.28 19.00 -15.56
CA PHE A 664 11.55 19.33 -14.91
C PHE A 664 12.07 20.75 -15.25
N PHE A 665 11.26 21.61 -15.87
CA PHE A 665 11.69 22.97 -16.22
C PHE A 665 12.27 23.75 -15.04
N GLY A 666 11.63 23.69 -13.87
CA GLY A 666 12.06 24.34 -12.61
C GLY A 666 13.09 23.54 -11.81
N SER A 667 13.97 22.74 -12.45
CA SER A 667 14.90 21.83 -11.75
C SER A 667 16.38 22.16 -11.98
N VAL A 668 16.71 23.31 -12.56
CA VAL A 668 18.11 23.69 -12.82
C VAL A 668 18.81 24.09 -11.52
N TYR A 669 19.89 23.38 -11.16
CA TYR A 669 20.57 23.54 -9.88
C TYR A 669 21.00 24.98 -9.57
N SER A 670 21.56 25.70 -10.55
CA SER A 670 21.99 27.09 -10.35
C SER A 670 20.86 28.04 -9.97
N GLU A 671 19.61 27.70 -10.30
CA GLU A 671 18.41 28.49 -10.03
C GLU A 671 17.80 28.18 -8.66
N ILE A 672 17.89 26.89 -8.21
CA ILE A 672 17.20 26.42 -6.99
C ILE A 672 18.12 26.11 -5.81
N LYS A 673 19.45 26.26 -5.94
CA LYS A 673 20.42 25.87 -4.89
C LYS A 673 20.19 26.60 -3.57
N ASP A 674 19.80 27.88 -3.63
CA ASP A 674 19.54 28.68 -2.45
C ASP A 674 18.24 28.26 -1.75
N ASP A 675 17.22 27.88 -2.50
CA ASP A 675 15.96 27.31 -1.97
C ASP A 675 16.21 25.99 -1.27
N ILE A 676 17.03 25.12 -1.85
CA ILE A 676 17.45 23.84 -1.23
C ILE A 676 18.11 24.14 0.13
N THR A 677 19.12 25.02 0.12
CA THR A 677 19.88 25.35 1.34
C THR A 677 19.00 25.97 2.42
N ASN A 678 18.14 26.92 2.04
CA ASN A 678 17.24 27.62 2.95
C ASN A 678 16.21 26.65 3.58
N ASN A 679 15.57 25.80 2.77
CA ASN A 679 14.55 24.89 3.30
C ASN A 679 15.15 23.76 4.15
N VAL A 680 16.35 23.24 3.82
CA VAL A 680 17.05 22.30 4.68
C VAL A 680 17.41 22.98 6.01
N SER A 681 17.93 24.22 6.00
CA SER A 681 18.28 24.94 7.21
C SER A 681 17.09 25.14 8.15
N LYS A 682 15.89 25.45 7.62
CA LYS A 682 14.68 25.60 8.43
C LYS A 682 14.30 24.37 9.24
N ILE A 683 14.57 23.17 8.71
CA ILE A 683 14.17 21.90 9.37
C ILE A 683 15.31 21.19 10.09
N THR A 684 16.56 21.60 9.94
CA THR A 684 17.74 20.87 10.43
C THR A 684 17.70 20.67 11.95
N ASP A 685 17.45 21.73 12.73
CA ASP A 685 17.42 21.65 14.19
C ASP A 685 16.29 20.75 14.68
N TYR A 686 15.11 20.90 14.09
CA TYR A 686 13.97 20.03 14.36
C TYR A 686 14.30 18.57 14.05
N PHE A 687 14.90 18.27 12.87
CA PHE A 687 15.28 16.91 12.50
C PHE A 687 16.30 16.29 13.47
N ASN A 688 17.24 17.09 13.94
CA ASN A 688 18.21 16.64 14.93
C ASN A 688 17.53 16.31 16.27
N SER A 689 16.51 17.07 16.67
CA SER A 689 15.78 16.86 17.92
C SER A 689 14.93 15.59 17.94
N ILE A 690 14.44 15.12 16.78
CA ILE A 690 13.60 13.91 16.65
C ILE A 690 14.36 12.68 16.13
N LYS A 691 15.68 12.73 16.14
CA LYS A 691 16.51 11.65 15.60
C LYS A 691 16.25 10.31 16.28
N GLY A 692 15.88 9.30 15.49
CA GLY A 692 15.58 7.95 15.96
C GLY A 692 14.29 7.83 16.79
N ALA A 693 13.56 8.91 17.00
CA ALA A 693 12.29 8.89 17.71
C ALA A 693 11.15 8.38 16.80
N THR A 694 10.20 7.69 17.40
CA THR A 694 8.95 7.26 16.75
C THR A 694 7.84 8.26 17.06
N ILE A 695 6.83 8.36 16.20
CA ILE A 695 5.62 9.09 16.53
C ILE A 695 4.79 8.21 17.47
N VAL A 696 4.46 8.73 18.66
CA VAL A 696 3.67 8.03 19.68
C VAL A 696 2.22 8.53 19.71
N SER A 697 1.99 9.80 19.41
CA SER A 697 0.65 10.39 19.28
C SER A 697 0.61 11.44 18.19
N HIS A 698 -0.54 11.53 17.55
CA HIS A 698 -0.90 12.62 16.66
C HIS A 698 -2.36 13.00 16.93
N GLU A 699 -2.66 14.29 16.93
CA GLU A 699 -4.00 14.82 17.22
C GLU A 699 -4.31 16.05 16.36
N ILE A 700 -5.55 16.18 15.96
CA ILE A 700 -6.09 17.36 15.32
C ILE A 700 -6.92 18.08 16.37
N LEU A 701 -6.45 19.24 16.80
CA LEU A 701 -7.05 20.01 17.88
C LEU A 701 -8.25 20.85 17.38
N ASP A 702 -9.16 21.22 18.28
CA ASP A 702 -10.36 22.00 17.96
C ASP A 702 -10.05 23.37 17.34
N ASN A 703 -8.88 23.94 17.63
CA ASN A 703 -8.40 25.19 17.05
C ASN A 703 -7.74 25.02 15.66
N GLY A 704 -7.76 23.81 15.09
CA GLY A 704 -7.21 23.47 13.77
C GLY A 704 -5.71 23.21 13.75
N LEU A 705 -5.00 23.34 14.88
CA LEU A 705 -3.60 22.92 14.98
C LEU A 705 -3.50 21.39 14.94
N ARG A 706 -2.42 20.87 14.40
CA ARG A 706 -2.06 19.45 14.49
C ARG A 706 -0.89 19.27 15.44
N LEU A 707 -1.05 18.39 16.41
CA LEU A 707 -0.05 18.07 17.42
C LEU A 707 0.56 16.72 17.11
N THR A 708 1.87 16.66 16.91
CA THR A 708 2.63 15.40 16.84
C THR A 708 3.54 15.28 18.03
N ILE A 709 3.50 14.12 18.71
CA ILE A 709 4.33 13.81 19.90
C ILE A 709 5.25 12.66 19.55
N PHE A 710 6.56 12.86 19.83
CA PHE A 710 7.59 11.86 19.58
C PHE A 710 8.00 11.12 20.87
N SER A 711 8.51 9.89 20.70
CA SER A 711 8.88 9.01 21.82
C SER A 711 10.00 9.53 22.73
N ASN A 712 10.74 10.53 22.29
CA ASN A 712 11.79 11.20 23.07
C ASN A 712 11.29 12.48 23.78
N GLY A 713 9.99 12.75 23.79
CA GLY A 713 9.37 13.91 24.44
C GLY A 713 9.34 15.19 23.62
N VAL A 714 9.86 15.19 22.41
CA VAL A 714 9.71 16.33 21.48
C VAL A 714 8.28 16.36 20.97
N CYS A 715 7.70 17.56 20.97
CA CYS A 715 6.36 17.85 20.47
C CYS A 715 6.43 18.92 19.39
N VAL A 716 5.53 18.85 18.40
CA VAL A 716 5.42 19.86 17.35
C VAL A 716 3.96 20.19 17.07
N TYR A 717 3.65 21.50 17.08
CA TYR A 717 2.41 22.02 16.48
C TYR A 717 2.68 22.39 15.04
N THR A 718 1.81 21.97 14.14
CA THR A 718 1.76 22.44 12.75
C THR A 718 0.47 23.21 12.50
N ASN A 719 0.59 24.36 11.87
CA ASN A 719 -0.50 25.29 11.55
C ASN A 719 -0.62 25.45 10.04
N TYR A 720 -1.67 24.90 9.46
CA TYR A 720 -1.98 25.00 8.03
C TYR A 720 -2.90 26.18 7.70
N SER A 721 -3.33 26.95 8.72
CA SER A 721 -4.21 28.09 8.50
C SER A 721 -3.42 29.37 8.18
N GLU A 722 -4.08 30.33 7.55
CA GLU A 722 -3.53 31.65 7.25
C GLU A 722 -3.53 32.57 8.48
N LYS A 723 -3.89 32.07 9.67
CA LYS A 723 -3.95 32.84 10.93
C LYS A 723 -3.02 32.23 11.95
N SER A 724 -2.38 33.12 12.74
CA SER A 724 -1.60 32.67 13.91
C SER A 724 -2.52 32.16 15.01
N VAL A 725 -2.10 31.13 15.72
CA VAL A 725 -2.83 30.53 16.85
C VAL A 725 -1.96 30.59 18.11
N ASN A 726 -2.52 31.10 19.21
CA ASN A 726 -1.83 31.13 20.50
C ASN A 726 -2.04 29.82 21.24
N THR A 727 -0.96 29.27 21.80
CA THR A 727 -0.94 28.08 22.65
C THR A 727 -0.25 28.40 23.98
N LYS A 728 -0.27 27.48 24.93
CA LYS A 728 0.48 27.63 26.19
C LYS A 728 2.00 27.65 25.96
N GLN A 729 2.49 27.02 24.91
CA GLN A 729 3.91 26.92 24.55
C GLN A 729 4.40 28.12 23.71
N GLY A 730 3.48 28.96 23.23
CA GLY A 730 3.79 30.12 22.40
C GLY A 730 2.83 30.33 21.25
N GLN A 731 3.11 31.31 20.42
CA GLN A 731 2.34 31.58 19.20
C GLN A 731 2.84 30.72 18.05
N VAL A 732 1.92 29.96 17.43
CA VAL A 732 2.17 29.24 16.17
C VAL A 732 1.73 30.14 15.02
N ASN A 733 2.67 30.67 14.26
CA ASN A 733 2.38 31.59 13.16
C ASN A 733 1.56 30.90 12.04
N ALA A 734 0.96 31.71 11.18
CA ALA A 734 0.28 31.25 9.97
C ALA A 734 1.23 30.43 9.09
N MET A 735 0.77 29.33 8.51
CA MET A 735 1.56 28.43 7.63
C MET A 735 2.95 28.10 8.21
N SER A 736 2.99 27.72 9.51
CA SER A 736 4.23 27.53 10.26
C SER A 736 4.11 26.40 11.28
N TYR A 737 5.17 26.16 12.04
CA TYR A 737 5.21 25.18 13.11
C TYR A 737 5.93 25.71 14.34
N LEU A 738 5.71 25.06 15.49
CA LEU A 738 6.38 25.35 16.75
C LEU A 738 6.82 24.04 17.40
N VAL A 739 8.09 23.95 17.79
CA VAL A 739 8.69 22.77 18.46
C VAL A 739 8.98 23.09 19.90
N TRP A 740 8.71 22.16 20.81
CA TRP A 740 9.11 22.24 22.23
C TRP A 740 9.41 20.85 22.79
N GLU A 741 10.05 20.81 23.95
CA GLU A 741 10.35 19.59 24.70
C GLU A 741 9.49 19.52 25.96
N GLY A 742 9.01 18.32 26.29
CA GLY A 742 8.18 18.03 27.46
C GLY A 742 6.75 17.67 27.05
N VAL A 743 6.26 16.56 27.59
CA VAL A 743 4.86 16.14 27.47
C VAL A 743 4.09 16.82 28.63
N GLU A 744 2.96 17.51 28.36
CA GLU A 744 2.07 18.05 29.40
C GLU A 744 1.44 16.95 30.24
#